data_3e3797e92dfbf9b92f382f65363b1935
#
_entry.id   3e3797e92dfbf9b92f382f65363b1935
#
_cell.length_a   1.000
_cell.length_b   1.000
_cell.length_c   1.000
_cell.angle_alpha   90.00
_cell.angle_beta   90.00
_cell.angle_gamma   90.00
#
_symmetry.space_group_name_H-M   'P 1'
#
loop_
_entity.id
_entity.type
_entity.pdbx_description
1 polymer ?
#
loop_
_entity_poly.entity_id
_entity_poly.type
_entity_poly.pdbx_seq_one_letter_code
_entity_poly.pdbx_strand_id
1 'polypeptide(L)'
;MNELATKYNPADVEEKWYAYWLKNGLFKSKPDGREPYTVVIPPPNVTGILHMGHMLNNTIQDILVRLARMEGKNACWVPGTDHASIATEAKVVNKLAAQGIKKSDLSREEFLKYAWEWKEEHGGIILKQLQKLGASCDWDRTAFTMDEIRSESVLKVFVDLYNKGLIYRGVRMVNWDPKALTALSDEEVIYKDEHSKLYYLRYFIEGEDKYIIVATTRPETILGDTAVCVNPNDPRYSFLKGKKVIIPLVNRVVPIIMDDYVDIEFGTGCLKVTPAHDVNDYMLGEKYNLPSIDIFNDNGTISEAGGLYVGMDRFDVRKQIAKDLQEAGLLEKVEDYDNKVGYSERTNVVIEPKLSMQWFVKMDKLAAPALNAVMKDEIKFHPDKFKNIYRHWMENIKDWCISRQLWWGHRIPAYYLPQGGFVVAATPEEALKLAREKSGKADLQMSDLRQDEDCLDTWFSSWLWPISLFDGINNPGNEEINYYYPTTDLVTAPDIIFFWVARMIMAGYEYEHKLPFRNVYFTGIVRDKIGRKMSKSLGNSPDALELIKTYGADGVRMGLMLAAPAGNDILYDDALCEQGRNFNNKIWNAFRLVKGWNVDETLPQPQTAAIAVEWFDAQLNRTLEEVKDLFGKYRLSEALMAVYKLFWDEFSSWYLEMVKPAYQQPIDRKTYDATLRYFDALLRMLHPFMPFITEELWQHLYDRKEGESIMTARMPEPQPVDMEIINRFETTKLVVAGIRTIRLQKGIANKEQLTLQIIGAHDHSNDCILTKMTNLATIETIEEKDPAAASFRVHATEYAIPMSNAIDVEAELKKLEAELKYAQGFLKTVMGKLGNERFVQNAPEAVVAMERKKKADAEEKIKSLEESIAALKK
;
A
#
# COMPACT_ATOMS: atom_id res chain seq x y z
N MET A 1 -0.07 -27.25 -34.69
CA MET A 1 0.18 -26.65 -33.36
C MET A 1 1.67 -26.37 -33.24
N ASN A 2 2.06 -25.13 -32.98
CA ASN A 2 3.46 -24.82 -32.71
C ASN A 2 3.88 -25.51 -31.41
N GLU A 3 4.97 -26.26 -31.43
CA GLU A 3 5.54 -26.89 -30.26
C GLU A 3 5.86 -25.81 -29.19
N LEU A 4 5.44 -26.03 -27.93
CA LEU A 4 5.77 -25.14 -26.82
C LEU A 4 7.29 -25.12 -26.61
N ALA A 5 7.84 -23.94 -26.41
CA ALA A 5 9.27 -23.77 -26.09
C ALA A 5 9.66 -24.59 -24.85
N THR A 6 10.92 -25.06 -24.83
CA THR A 6 11.45 -25.88 -23.72
C THR A 6 11.51 -25.16 -22.42
N LYS A 7 11.59 -23.81 -22.42
CA LYS A 7 11.59 -22.94 -21.26
C LYS A 7 10.60 -21.82 -21.46
N TYR A 8 9.95 -21.40 -20.39
CA TYR A 8 9.13 -20.21 -20.39
C TYR A 8 10.01 -18.95 -20.51
N ASN A 9 9.68 -18.11 -21.49
CA ASN A 9 10.29 -16.80 -21.67
C ASN A 9 9.18 -15.73 -21.64
N PRO A 10 9.09 -14.91 -20.58
CA PRO A 10 8.05 -13.87 -20.47
C PRO A 10 8.06 -12.89 -21.66
N ALA A 11 9.23 -12.53 -22.17
CA ALA A 11 9.36 -11.57 -23.27
C ALA A 11 8.61 -12.01 -24.55
N ASP A 12 8.56 -13.31 -24.83
CA ASP A 12 7.87 -13.85 -26.00
C ASP A 12 6.34 -13.87 -25.84
N VAL A 13 5.85 -13.76 -24.64
CA VAL A 13 4.45 -13.97 -24.24
C VAL A 13 3.74 -12.65 -23.92
N GLU A 14 4.40 -11.75 -23.19
CA GLU A 14 3.77 -10.57 -22.63
C GLU A 14 3.31 -9.57 -23.70
N GLU A 15 4.17 -9.21 -24.64
CA GLU A 15 3.80 -8.25 -25.69
C GLU A 15 2.72 -8.82 -26.63
N LYS A 16 2.86 -10.10 -26.95
CA LYS A 16 1.91 -10.82 -27.82
C LYS A 16 0.50 -10.79 -27.25
N TRP A 17 0.32 -11.18 -25.99
CA TRP A 17 -1.01 -11.26 -25.40
C TRP A 17 -1.58 -9.90 -25.02
N TYR A 18 -0.74 -8.96 -24.61
CA TYR A 18 -1.23 -7.61 -24.36
C TYR A 18 -1.77 -6.96 -25.65
N ALA A 19 -1.04 -7.09 -26.73
CA ALA A 19 -1.51 -6.64 -28.07
C ALA A 19 -2.80 -7.35 -28.50
N TYR A 20 -2.90 -8.68 -28.25
CA TYR A 20 -4.11 -9.45 -28.53
C TYR A 20 -5.33 -8.95 -27.76
N TRP A 21 -5.19 -8.68 -26.46
CA TRP A 21 -6.27 -8.16 -25.64
C TRP A 21 -6.74 -6.79 -26.12
N LEU A 22 -5.80 -5.91 -26.47
CA LEU A 22 -6.11 -4.58 -27.02
C LEU A 22 -6.82 -4.67 -28.37
N LYS A 23 -6.31 -5.50 -29.28
CA LYS A 23 -6.91 -5.72 -30.62
C LYS A 23 -8.36 -6.17 -30.52
N ASN A 24 -8.66 -7.05 -29.60
CA ASN A 24 -9.99 -7.62 -29.42
C ASN A 24 -10.89 -6.79 -28.48
N GLY A 25 -10.41 -5.65 -28.01
CA GLY A 25 -11.20 -4.74 -27.15
C GLY A 25 -11.64 -5.33 -25.82
N LEU A 26 -10.86 -6.26 -25.25
CA LEU A 26 -11.26 -7.03 -24.07
C LEU A 26 -11.29 -6.20 -22.78
N PHE A 27 -10.65 -5.04 -22.78
CA PHE A 27 -10.66 -4.11 -21.63
C PHE A 27 -11.79 -3.08 -21.69
N LYS A 28 -12.44 -2.96 -22.85
CA LYS A 28 -13.45 -1.92 -23.09
C LYS A 28 -14.73 -2.23 -22.33
N SER A 29 -15.35 -1.16 -21.83
CA SER A 29 -16.65 -1.20 -21.18
C SER A 29 -17.59 -0.17 -21.74
N LYS A 30 -18.84 -0.56 -21.94
CA LYS A 30 -19.97 0.30 -22.24
C LYS A 30 -21.14 -0.15 -21.35
N PRO A 31 -22.03 0.79 -20.95
CA PRO A 31 -23.25 0.40 -20.24
C PRO A 31 -24.03 -0.67 -21.00
N ASP A 32 -24.39 -1.74 -20.31
CA ASP A 32 -25.20 -2.85 -20.83
C ASP A 32 -26.07 -3.46 -19.71
N GLY A 33 -26.69 -4.61 -19.95
CA GLY A 33 -27.58 -5.27 -18.98
C GLY A 33 -26.86 -6.04 -17.87
N ARG A 34 -25.52 -6.13 -17.88
CA ARG A 34 -24.76 -6.83 -16.84
C ARG A 34 -24.58 -5.93 -15.62
N GLU A 35 -24.33 -6.56 -14.47
CA GLU A 35 -23.92 -5.86 -13.27
C GLU A 35 -22.57 -5.14 -13.51
N PRO A 36 -22.49 -3.81 -13.30
CA PRO A 36 -21.23 -3.12 -13.43
C PRO A 36 -20.26 -3.46 -12.28
N TYR A 37 -19.00 -3.57 -12.60
CA TYR A 37 -17.90 -3.58 -11.66
C TYR A 37 -16.93 -2.46 -12.02
N THR A 38 -16.96 -1.39 -11.26
CA THR A 38 -16.24 -0.17 -11.59
C THR A 38 -15.09 0.06 -10.62
N VAL A 39 -13.90 0.28 -11.15
CA VAL A 39 -12.71 0.71 -10.41
C VAL A 39 -12.14 1.95 -11.07
N VAL A 40 -11.83 2.95 -10.26
CA VAL A 40 -11.10 4.13 -10.71
C VAL A 40 -9.69 4.08 -10.13
N ILE A 41 -8.70 4.29 -10.98
CA ILE A 41 -7.31 4.26 -10.57
C ILE A 41 -7.03 5.41 -9.59
N PRO A 42 -6.28 5.21 -8.47
CA PRO A 42 -5.63 6.32 -7.81
C PRO A 42 -4.66 6.97 -8.81
N PRO A 43 -4.94 8.18 -9.32
CA PRO A 43 -4.20 8.69 -10.46
C PRO A 43 -2.76 9.00 -10.05
N PRO A 44 -1.75 8.33 -10.64
CA PRO A 44 -0.36 8.60 -10.30
C PRO A 44 0.04 10.02 -10.67
N ASN A 45 0.84 10.64 -9.81
CA ASN A 45 1.40 11.96 -10.03
C ASN A 45 2.37 11.95 -11.21
N VAL A 46 2.27 12.92 -12.11
CA VAL A 46 3.18 13.09 -13.26
C VAL A 46 4.57 13.59 -12.85
N THR A 47 5.05 13.20 -11.68
CA THR A 47 6.35 13.62 -11.10
C THR A 47 7.51 12.72 -11.47
N GLY A 48 7.26 11.64 -12.18
CA GLY A 48 8.28 10.68 -12.63
C GLY A 48 7.72 9.28 -12.83
N ILE A 49 8.61 8.28 -12.87
CA ILE A 49 8.26 6.86 -13.05
C ILE A 49 7.58 6.27 -11.83
N LEU A 50 6.83 5.18 -12.04
CA LEU A 50 6.20 4.42 -10.96
C LEU A 50 7.24 3.70 -10.08
N HIS A 51 6.93 3.54 -8.81
CA HIS A 51 7.71 2.76 -7.84
C HIS A 51 6.96 1.49 -7.41
N MET A 52 7.60 0.65 -6.59
CA MET A 52 7.05 -0.65 -6.19
C MET A 52 5.69 -0.56 -5.48
N GLY A 53 5.41 0.53 -4.76
CA GLY A 53 4.08 0.76 -4.17
C GLY A 53 2.97 0.91 -5.22
N HIS A 54 3.26 1.55 -6.34
CA HIS A 54 2.33 1.62 -7.46
C HIS A 54 2.15 0.26 -8.13
N MET A 55 3.24 -0.54 -8.25
CA MET A 55 3.16 -1.90 -8.78
C MET A 55 2.23 -2.78 -7.96
N LEU A 56 2.36 -2.74 -6.64
CA LEU A 56 1.47 -3.44 -5.71
C LEU A 56 0.02 -2.99 -5.86
N ASN A 57 -0.22 -1.69 -5.78
CA ASN A 57 -1.56 -1.11 -5.84
C ASN A 57 -2.28 -1.48 -7.13
N ASN A 58 -1.63 -1.32 -8.28
CA ASN A 58 -2.23 -1.62 -9.58
C ASN A 58 -2.35 -3.12 -9.85
N THR A 59 -1.49 -3.95 -9.29
CA THR A 59 -1.66 -5.41 -9.31
C THR A 59 -2.93 -5.83 -8.59
N ILE A 60 -3.19 -5.28 -7.42
CA ILE A 60 -4.42 -5.58 -6.66
C ILE A 60 -5.66 -5.13 -7.43
N GLN A 61 -5.66 -3.94 -7.99
CA GLN A 61 -6.77 -3.46 -8.82
C GLN A 61 -7.02 -4.41 -10.00
N ASP A 62 -5.97 -4.81 -10.71
CA ASP A 62 -6.09 -5.69 -11.87
C ASP A 62 -6.62 -7.08 -11.50
N ILE A 63 -6.21 -7.63 -10.35
CA ILE A 63 -6.73 -8.90 -9.83
C ILE A 63 -8.24 -8.82 -9.64
N LEU A 64 -8.72 -7.78 -8.97
CA LEU A 64 -10.13 -7.59 -8.70
C LEU A 64 -10.95 -7.36 -9.98
N VAL A 65 -10.41 -6.57 -10.92
CA VAL A 65 -11.05 -6.31 -12.21
C VAL A 65 -11.14 -7.57 -13.07
N ARG A 66 -10.06 -8.36 -13.15
CA ARG A 66 -10.04 -9.63 -13.90
C ARG A 66 -10.98 -10.66 -13.29
N LEU A 67 -11.01 -10.77 -11.96
CA LEU A 67 -11.95 -11.63 -11.26
C LEU A 67 -13.40 -11.25 -11.59
N ALA A 68 -13.77 -9.98 -11.49
CA ALA A 68 -15.11 -9.50 -11.80
C ALA A 68 -15.51 -9.80 -13.25
N ARG A 69 -14.59 -9.62 -14.19
CA ARG A 69 -14.81 -9.96 -15.61
C ARG A 69 -15.08 -11.44 -15.80
N MET A 70 -14.31 -12.31 -15.11
CA MET A 70 -14.52 -13.76 -15.13
C MET A 70 -15.79 -14.21 -14.40
N GLU A 71 -16.30 -13.40 -13.46
CA GLU A 71 -17.62 -13.61 -12.85
C GLU A 71 -18.77 -13.16 -13.77
N GLY A 72 -18.46 -12.58 -14.92
CA GLY A 72 -19.42 -12.15 -15.93
C GLY A 72 -19.99 -10.76 -15.71
N LYS A 73 -19.41 -9.97 -14.85
CA LYS A 73 -19.75 -8.56 -14.66
C LYS A 73 -19.19 -7.71 -15.78
N ASN A 74 -19.78 -6.54 -15.97
CA ASN A 74 -19.23 -5.53 -16.88
C ASN A 74 -18.16 -4.75 -16.13
N ALA A 75 -16.91 -5.17 -16.27
CA ALA A 75 -15.78 -4.55 -15.60
C ALA A 75 -15.31 -3.30 -16.34
N CYS A 76 -15.26 -2.18 -15.62
CA CYS A 76 -14.74 -0.91 -16.09
C CYS A 76 -13.65 -0.40 -15.15
N TRP A 77 -12.43 -0.40 -15.61
CA TRP A 77 -11.29 0.15 -14.89
C TRP A 77 -10.77 1.37 -15.63
N VAL A 78 -10.98 2.54 -15.03
CA VAL A 78 -10.64 3.83 -15.65
C VAL A 78 -9.23 4.24 -15.25
N PRO A 79 -8.31 4.36 -16.22
CA PRO A 79 -6.95 4.84 -15.98
C PRO A 79 -6.87 6.35 -16.00
N GLY A 80 -5.80 6.91 -15.44
CA GLY A 80 -5.54 8.34 -15.51
C GLY A 80 -4.29 8.73 -14.73
N THR A 81 -4.00 10.04 -14.77
CA THR A 81 -2.85 10.65 -14.07
C THR A 81 -3.27 11.95 -13.39
N ASP A 82 -2.53 12.32 -12.35
CA ASP A 82 -2.75 13.54 -11.58
C ASP A 82 -1.67 14.57 -11.90
N HIS A 83 -2.08 15.83 -12.06
CA HIS A 83 -1.18 16.95 -12.31
C HIS A 83 -0.29 17.29 -11.11
N ALA A 84 -0.68 16.92 -9.88
CA ALA A 84 0.12 17.02 -8.66
C ALA A 84 0.78 18.41 -8.46
N SER A 85 -0.03 19.44 -8.39
CA SER A 85 0.35 20.86 -8.51
C SER A 85 1.71 21.24 -7.91
N ILE A 86 1.89 21.20 -6.60
CA ILE A 86 3.16 21.59 -5.94
C ILE A 86 4.33 20.70 -6.39
N ALA A 87 4.11 19.39 -6.38
CA ALA A 87 5.17 18.42 -6.65
C ALA A 87 5.69 18.51 -8.10
N THR A 88 4.78 18.67 -9.05
CA THR A 88 5.13 18.82 -10.48
C THR A 88 5.76 20.18 -10.76
N GLU A 89 5.20 21.26 -10.22
CA GLU A 89 5.79 22.60 -10.39
C GLU A 89 7.23 22.64 -9.87
N ALA A 90 7.49 22.04 -8.69
CA ALA A 90 8.85 21.95 -8.15
C ALA A 90 9.82 21.19 -9.08
N LYS A 91 9.35 20.10 -9.72
CA LYS A 91 10.15 19.35 -10.71
C LYS A 91 10.47 20.17 -11.94
N VAL A 92 9.48 20.90 -12.47
CA VAL A 92 9.67 21.78 -13.64
C VAL A 92 10.62 22.92 -13.30
N VAL A 93 10.45 23.57 -12.15
CA VAL A 93 11.35 24.63 -11.67
C VAL A 93 12.80 24.12 -11.58
N ASN A 94 13.01 22.93 -11.01
CA ASN A 94 14.34 22.34 -10.88
C ASN A 94 14.95 21.99 -12.26
N LYS A 95 14.13 21.46 -13.19
CA LYS A 95 14.58 21.16 -14.58
C LYS A 95 15.02 22.45 -15.28
N LEU A 96 14.26 23.54 -15.16
CA LEU A 96 14.57 24.84 -15.74
C LEU A 96 15.83 25.46 -15.10
N ALA A 97 15.94 25.36 -13.78
CA ALA A 97 17.13 25.86 -13.05
C ALA A 97 18.42 25.17 -13.51
N ALA A 98 18.38 23.87 -13.79
CA ALA A 98 19.50 23.13 -14.35
C ALA A 98 19.90 23.62 -15.76
N GLN A 99 18.99 24.29 -16.48
CA GLN A 99 19.21 24.92 -17.79
C GLN A 99 19.53 26.42 -17.68
N GLY A 100 19.68 26.94 -16.45
CA GLY A 100 19.93 28.34 -16.20
C GLY A 100 18.73 29.28 -16.31
N ILE A 101 17.50 28.71 -16.36
CA ILE A 101 16.26 29.48 -16.47
C ILE A 101 15.60 29.56 -15.09
N LYS A 102 15.31 30.77 -14.62
CA LYS A 102 14.59 31.02 -13.37
C LYS A 102 13.10 31.23 -13.67
N LYS A 103 12.22 30.66 -12.82
CA LYS A 103 10.77 30.89 -12.92
C LYS A 103 10.41 32.38 -12.92
N SER A 104 11.12 33.19 -12.13
CA SER A 104 10.94 34.65 -12.05
C SER A 104 11.16 35.41 -13.37
N ASP A 105 11.89 34.78 -14.31
CA ASP A 105 12.19 35.38 -15.60
C ASP A 105 11.13 35.04 -16.67
N LEU A 106 10.14 34.24 -16.31
CA LEU A 106 9.08 33.74 -17.21
C LEU A 106 7.74 34.38 -16.87
N SER A 107 6.92 34.55 -17.89
CA SER A 107 5.48 34.74 -17.69
C SER A 107 4.78 33.44 -17.30
N ARG A 108 3.58 33.54 -16.78
CA ARG A 108 2.73 32.36 -16.45
C ARG A 108 2.57 31.44 -17.67
N GLU A 109 2.27 32.02 -18.83
CA GLU A 109 2.03 31.29 -20.07
C GLU A 109 3.30 30.56 -20.55
N GLU A 110 4.46 31.21 -20.44
CA GLU A 110 5.75 30.60 -20.77
C GLU A 110 6.10 29.43 -19.85
N PHE A 111 5.90 29.61 -18.55
CA PHE A 111 6.10 28.54 -17.58
C PHE A 111 5.17 27.34 -17.83
N LEU A 112 3.89 27.60 -18.10
CA LEU A 112 2.90 26.53 -18.35
C LEU A 112 3.24 25.69 -19.57
N LYS A 113 3.88 26.26 -20.61
CA LYS A 113 4.37 25.43 -21.74
C LYS A 113 5.35 24.36 -21.28
N TYR A 114 6.33 24.72 -20.45
CA TYR A 114 7.29 23.76 -19.89
C TYR A 114 6.60 22.72 -18.99
N ALA A 115 5.61 23.13 -18.22
CA ALA A 115 4.87 22.22 -17.37
C ALA A 115 4.03 21.20 -18.18
N TRP A 116 3.39 21.63 -19.26
CA TRP A 116 2.67 20.74 -20.18
C TRP A 116 3.61 19.77 -20.91
N GLU A 117 4.80 20.22 -21.36
CA GLU A 117 5.81 19.35 -21.94
C GLU A 117 6.26 18.26 -20.95
N TRP A 118 6.49 18.66 -19.70
CA TRP A 118 6.79 17.72 -18.60
C TRP A 118 5.69 16.66 -18.43
N LYS A 119 4.43 17.08 -18.41
CA LYS A 119 3.27 16.19 -18.28
C LYS A 119 3.18 15.20 -19.43
N GLU A 120 3.38 15.64 -20.67
CA GLU A 120 3.33 14.75 -21.83
C GLU A 120 4.44 13.68 -21.77
N GLU A 121 5.65 14.07 -21.41
CA GLU A 121 6.77 13.15 -21.24
C GLU A 121 6.51 12.09 -20.16
N HIS A 122 6.21 12.52 -18.95
CA HIS A 122 6.11 11.62 -17.80
C HIS A 122 4.78 10.85 -17.73
N GLY A 123 3.70 11.44 -18.15
CA GLY A 123 2.40 10.77 -18.23
C GLY A 123 2.44 9.57 -19.19
N GLY A 124 3.07 9.71 -20.35
CA GLY A 124 3.23 8.61 -21.29
C GLY A 124 4.08 7.46 -20.75
N ILE A 125 5.13 7.73 -20.01
CA ILE A 125 5.96 6.70 -19.33
C ILE A 125 5.14 5.91 -18.33
N ILE A 126 4.38 6.60 -17.47
CA ILE A 126 3.52 5.98 -16.44
C ILE A 126 2.53 4.99 -17.06
N LEU A 127 1.83 5.39 -18.11
CA LEU A 127 0.85 4.53 -18.77
C LEU A 127 1.50 3.30 -19.39
N LYS A 128 2.69 3.44 -20.00
CA LYS A 128 3.46 2.31 -20.53
C LYS A 128 3.91 1.35 -19.42
N GLN A 129 4.32 1.85 -18.28
CA GLN A 129 4.69 1.00 -17.13
C GLN A 129 3.49 0.18 -16.65
N LEU A 130 2.29 0.75 -16.59
CA LEU A 130 1.07 0.03 -16.26
C LEU A 130 0.73 -1.05 -17.28
N GLN A 131 0.90 -0.77 -18.58
CA GLN A 131 0.70 -1.77 -19.63
C GLN A 131 1.68 -2.93 -19.51
N LYS A 132 2.94 -2.66 -19.22
CA LYS A 132 3.96 -3.70 -19.01
C LYS A 132 3.67 -4.57 -17.78
N LEU A 133 3.06 -4.01 -16.75
CA LEU A 133 2.58 -4.77 -15.59
C LEU A 133 1.40 -5.70 -15.93
N GLY A 134 0.74 -5.49 -17.05
CA GLY A 134 -0.43 -6.24 -17.48
C GLY A 134 -1.77 -5.61 -17.05
N ALA A 135 -1.78 -4.34 -16.65
CA ALA A 135 -3.01 -3.67 -16.22
C ALA A 135 -4.09 -3.67 -17.32
N SER A 136 -5.27 -4.19 -16.99
CA SER A 136 -6.40 -4.34 -17.91
C SER A 136 -7.36 -3.15 -17.87
N CYS A 137 -6.80 -1.94 -17.94
CA CYS A 137 -7.57 -0.70 -17.99
C CYS A 137 -8.28 -0.50 -19.33
N ASP A 138 -9.44 0.12 -19.29
CA ASP A 138 -10.07 0.68 -20.50
C ASP A 138 -9.32 1.95 -20.92
N TRP A 139 -8.31 1.79 -21.75
CA TRP A 139 -7.39 2.88 -22.15
C TRP A 139 -8.07 3.97 -22.96
N ASP A 140 -9.20 3.70 -23.58
CA ASP A 140 -10.00 4.72 -24.30
C ASP A 140 -10.59 5.75 -23.32
N ARG A 141 -10.68 5.41 -22.04
CA ARG A 141 -11.17 6.27 -20.96
C ARG A 141 -10.06 7.00 -20.22
N THR A 142 -8.83 6.94 -20.70
CA THR A 142 -7.68 7.59 -20.04
C THR A 142 -7.98 9.08 -19.80
N ALA A 143 -7.87 9.50 -18.55
CA ALA A 143 -8.17 10.85 -18.10
C ALA A 143 -6.95 11.50 -17.41
N PHE A 144 -6.96 12.80 -17.39
CA PHE A 144 -5.99 13.63 -16.69
C PHE A 144 -6.71 14.66 -15.83
N THR A 145 -6.30 14.86 -14.60
CA THR A 145 -7.00 15.76 -13.67
C THR A 145 -7.13 17.20 -14.15
N MET A 146 -6.33 17.63 -15.13
CA MET A 146 -6.42 18.95 -15.77
C MET A 146 -6.88 18.90 -17.24
N ASP A 147 -7.45 17.80 -17.71
CA ASP A 147 -8.09 17.79 -19.02
C ASP A 147 -9.36 18.67 -19.03
N GLU A 148 -9.92 18.90 -20.21
CA GLU A 148 -11.04 19.81 -20.40
C GLU A 148 -12.26 19.48 -19.51
N ILE A 149 -12.73 18.24 -19.54
CA ILE A 149 -13.92 17.80 -18.77
C ILE A 149 -13.69 17.91 -17.27
N ARG A 150 -12.51 17.49 -16.78
CA ARG A 150 -12.17 17.58 -15.35
C ARG A 150 -11.97 19.02 -14.91
N SER A 151 -11.37 19.86 -15.76
CA SER A 151 -11.21 21.29 -15.48
C SER A 151 -12.54 22.03 -15.39
N GLU A 152 -13.47 21.78 -16.31
CA GLU A 152 -14.84 22.33 -16.25
C GLU A 152 -15.56 21.89 -14.98
N SER A 153 -15.45 20.61 -14.62
CA SER A 153 -16.05 20.07 -13.40
C SER A 153 -15.52 20.76 -12.14
N VAL A 154 -14.21 20.97 -12.05
CA VAL A 154 -13.56 21.66 -10.92
C VAL A 154 -14.08 23.10 -10.79
N LEU A 155 -14.13 23.85 -11.88
CA LEU A 155 -14.59 25.23 -11.86
C LEU A 155 -16.08 25.33 -11.48
N LYS A 156 -16.93 24.46 -12.02
CA LYS A 156 -18.35 24.39 -11.65
C LYS A 156 -18.54 24.08 -10.17
N VAL A 157 -17.80 23.13 -9.63
CA VAL A 157 -17.86 22.77 -8.20
C VAL A 157 -17.40 23.91 -7.32
N PHE A 158 -16.32 24.62 -7.69
CA PHE A 158 -15.88 25.80 -6.95
C PHE A 158 -16.98 26.87 -6.90
N VAL A 159 -17.57 27.19 -8.03
CA VAL A 159 -18.66 28.20 -8.13
C VAL A 159 -19.87 27.76 -7.31
N ASP A 160 -20.28 26.50 -7.43
CA ASP A 160 -21.42 25.96 -6.68
C ASP A 160 -21.21 26.03 -5.16
N LEU A 161 -20.06 25.56 -4.69
CA LEU A 161 -19.73 25.60 -3.25
C LEU A 161 -19.59 27.04 -2.72
N TYR A 162 -19.06 27.95 -3.53
CA TYR A 162 -19.02 29.36 -3.19
C TYR A 162 -20.42 29.93 -3.07
N ASN A 163 -21.31 29.67 -4.01
CA ASN A 163 -22.71 30.17 -3.98
C ASN A 163 -23.49 29.57 -2.81
N LYS A 164 -23.16 28.35 -2.38
CA LYS A 164 -23.70 27.72 -1.15
C LYS A 164 -23.12 28.28 0.15
N GLY A 165 -22.14 29.17 0.07
CA GLY A 165 -21.44 29.72 1.24
C GLY A 165 -20.49 28.73 1.92
N LEU A 166 -20.14 27.62 1.25
CA LEU A 166 -19.17 26.61 1.73
C LEU A 166 -17.74 26.98 1.36
N ILE A 167 -17.51 27.74 0.30
CA ILE A 167 -16.21 28.31 -0.03
C ILE A 167 -16.21 29.79 0.37
N TYR A 168 -15.13 30.21 1.02
CA TYR A 168 -14.92 31.59 1.41
C TYR A 168 -13.44 31.99 1.27
N ARG A 169 -13.22 33.32 1.15
CA ARG A 169 -11.89 33.92 1.16
C ARG A 169 -11.69 34.70 2.45
N GLY A 170 -10.61 34.43 3.17
CA GLY A 170 -10.38 35.09 4.44
C GLY A 170 -8.95 34.98 4.95
N VAL A 171 -8.61 35.84 5.90
CA VAL A 171 -7.32 35.73 6.62
C VAL A 171 -7.46 34.68 7.69
N ARG A 172 -6.54 33.70 7.64
CA ARG A 172 -6.44 32.63 8.65
C ARG A 172 -4.97 32.31 8.87
N MET A 173 -4.69 31.69 10.03
CA MET A 173 -3.39 31.07 10.26
C MET A 173 -3.29 29.83 9.37
N VAL A 174 -2.28 29.82 8.51
CA VAL A 174 -1.99 28.68 7.61
C VAL A 174 -0.59 28.15 7.85
N ASN A 175 -0.36 26.91 7.44
CA ASN A 175 0.98 26.35 7.33
C ASN A 175 1.62 26.86 6.05
N TRP A 176 2.73 27.56 6.16
CA TRP A 176 3.43 28.14 5.02
C TRP A 176 4.73 27.39 4.74
N ASP A 177 4.94 27.04 3.48
CA ASP A 177 6.20 26.47 3.00
C ASP A 177 7.10 27.59 2.45
N PRO A 178 8.14 27.99 3.18
CA PRO A 178 9.00 29.12 2.76
C PRO A 178 9.93 28.82 1.59
N LYS A 179 10.08 27.54 1.22
CA LYS A 179 10.86 27.12 0.05
C LYS A 179 10.00 27.06 -1.21
N ALA A 180 8.81 26.50 -1.12
CA ALA A 180 7.85 26.46 -2.22
C ALA A 180 7.08 27.77 -2.37
N LEU A 181 7.13 28.67 -1.38
CA LEU A 181 6.43 29.97 -1.32
C LEU A 181 4.92 29.82 -1.47
N THR A 182 4.34 28.85 -0.78
CA THR A 182 2.90 28.54 -0.87
C THR A 182 2.33 28.06 0.47
N ALA A 183 1.02 28.27 0.65
CA ALA A 183 0.26 27.67 1.73
C ALA A 183 0.12 26.16 1.55
N LEU A 184 0.03 25.46 2.66
CA LEU A 184 -0.21 24.02 2.75
C LEU A 184 -1.49 23.78 3.57
N SER A 185 -2.15 22.64 3.31
CA SER A 185 -3.15 22.11 4.23
C SER A 185 -2.52 21.44 5.45
N ASP A 186 -3.28 21.25 6.52
CA ASP A 186 -2.77 20.62 7.75
C ASP A 186 -2.23 19.21 7.50
N GLU A 187 -2.84 18.48 6.58
CA GLU A 187 -2.45 17.11 6.21
C GLU A 187 -1.10 17.03 5.48
N GLU A 188 -0.64 18.13 4.86
CA GLU A 188 0.64 18.21 4.15
C GLU A 188 1.84 18.50 5.09
N VAL A 189 1.58 18.57 6.41
CA VAL A 189 2.60 18.80 7.43
C VAL A 189 2.96 17.51 8.13
N ILE A 190 4.23 17.12 8.06
CA ILE A 190 4.78 15.94 8.75
C ILE A 190 5.53 16.40 10.00
N TYR A 191 5.10 15.90 11.16
CA TYR A 191 5.77 16.19 12.42
C TYR A 191 6.90 15.20 12.66
N LYS A 192 8.10 15.75 12.91
CA LYS A 192 9.30 14.98 13.23
C LYS A 192 9.78 15.31 14.64
N ASP A 193 10.33 14.32 15.31
CA ASP A 193 11.01 14.53 16.59
C ASP A 193 12.37 15.19 16.30
N GLU A 194 12.61 16.34 16.95
CA GLU A 194 13.83 17.15 16.79
C GLU A 194 14.47 17.42 18.14
N HIS A 195 15.79 17.33 18.18
CA HIS A 195 16.61 17.74 19.30
C HIS A 195 16.86 19.25 19.20
N SER A 196 16.04 20.03 19.91
CA SER A 196 16.07 21.48 19.91
C SER A 196 16.72 22.04 21.18
N LYS A 197 16.71 23.32 21.29
CA LYS A 197 17.10 24.06 22.50
C LYS A 197 15.91 24.79 23.06
N LEU A 198 15.77 24.84 24.38
CA LEU A 198 14.82 25.66 25.08
C LEU A 198 15.55 26.84 25.71
N TYR A 199 15.17 28.05 25.32
CA TYR A 199 15.77 29.29 25.75
C TYR A 199 14.94 29.95 26.81
N TYR A 200 15.53 30.29 27.96
CA TYR A 200 14.88 30.94 29.08
C TYR A 200 15.28 32.45 29.09
N LEU A 201 14.28 33.32 28.83
CA LEU A 201 14.48 34.73 28.56
C LEU A 201 13.92 35.60 29.70
N ARG A 202 14.64 36.67 30.05
CA ARG A 202 14.21 37.62 31.05
C ARG A 202 13.39 38.75 30.42
N TYR A 203 12.13 38.84 30.78
CA TYR A 203 11.25 39.94 30.38
C TYR A 203 11.05 40.86 31.57
N PHE A 204 11.65 42.05 31.53
CA PHE A 204 11.55 43.00 32.62
C PHE A 204 10.15 43.62 32.73
N ILE A 205 9.67 43.82 33.94
CA ILE A 205 8.41 44.51 34.22
C ILE A 205 8.61 46.01 34.01
N GLU A 206 7.69 46.63 33.28
CA GLU A 206 7.82 48.07 32.97
C GLU A 206 7.88 48.89 34.26
N GLY A 207 8.93 49.71 34.39
CA GLY A 207 9.14 50.59 35.54
C GLY A 207 9.66 49.91 36.83
N GLU A 208 10.02 48.64 36.76
CA GLU A 208 10.50 47.85 37.90
C GLU A 208 11.85 47.17 37.55
N ASP A 209 12.68 46.99 38.55
CA ASP A 209 13.90 46.19 38.47
C ASP A 209 13.63 44.71 38.78
N LYS A 210 12.53 44.23 38.22
CA LYS A 210 12.07 42.84 38.34
C LYS A 210 11.77 42.28 36.94
N TYR A 211 11.95 40.99 36.76
CA TYR A 211 11.66 40.31 35.52
C TYR A 211 10.88 38.99 35.74
N ILE A 212 10.21 38.55 34.71
CA ILE A 212 9.65 37.22 34.58
C ILE A 212 10.47 36.43 33.59
N ILE A 213 10.43 35.10 33.67
CA ILE A 213 11.14 34.19 32.76
C ILE A 213 10.18 33.56 31.81
N VAL A 214 10.46 33.67 30.52
CA VAL A 214 9.71 33.04 29.44
C VAL A 214 10.62 31.99 28.80
N ALA A 215 10.13 30.80 28.59
CA ALA A 215 10.84 29.72 27.91
C ALA A 215 10.29 29.53 26.48
N THR A 216 11.18 29.47 25.49
CA THR A 216 10.80 29.29 24.09
C THR A 216 11.82 28.46 23.33
N THR A 217 11.36 27.64 22.40
CA THR A 217 12.24 26.95 21.42
C THR A 217 12.54 27.84 20.21
N ARG A 218 11.86 28.98 20.07
CA ARG A 218 11.91 29.89 18.92
C ARG A 218 12.22 31.32 19.36
N PRO A 219 13.44 31.60 19.85
CA PRO A 219 13.80 32.93 20.36
C PRO A 219 13.72 34.02 19.28
N GLU A 220 13.86 33.71 18.01
CA GLU A 220 13.69 34.63 16.89
C GLU A 220 12.31 35.26 16.84
N THR A 221 11.25 34.58 17.35
CA THR A 221 9.88 35.09 17.27
C THR A 221 9.56 36.15 18.32
N ILE A 222 10.45 36.42 19.31
CA ILE A 222 10.22 37.52 20.27
C ILE A 222 10.06 38.86 19.57
N LEU A 223 10.64 39.04 18.38
CA LEU A 223 10.51 40.26 17.57
C LEU A 223 9.03 40.58 17.25
N GLY A 224 8.17 39.59 17.25
CA GLY A 224 6.73 39.70 16.98
C GLY A 224 5.84 39.60 18.22
N ASP A 225 6.40 39.56 19.44
CA ASP A 225 5.59 39.42 20.66
C ASP A 225 4.72 40.63 20.88
N THR A 226 3.45 40.40 21.25
CA THR A 226 2.47 41.46 21.54
C THR A 226 1.82 41.32 22.91
N ALA A 227 2.11 40.26 23.66
CA ALA A 227 1.73 40.04 25.04
C ALA A 227 2.58 38.95 25.70
N VAL A 228 2.45 38.85 27.02
CA VAL A 228 2.80 37.67 27.80
C VAL A 228 1.54 37.19 28.50
N CYS A 229 1.32 35.88 28.54
CA CYS A 229 0.16 35.27 29.18
C CYS A 229 0.58 34.50 30.44
N VAL A 230 -0.17 34.64 31.50
CA VAL A 230 -0.06 33.84 32.72
C VAL A 230 -1.42 33.30 33.14
N ASN A 231 -1.44 32.21 33.86
CA ASN A 231 -2.71 31.67 34.40
C ASN A 231 -3.20 32.55 35.55
N PRO A 232 -4.47 33.00 35.59
CA PRO A 232 -5.02 33.82 36.64
C PRO A 232 -5.00 33.16 38.01
N ASN A 233 -4.96 31.84 38.09
CA ASN A 233 -4.93 31.04 39.31
C ASN A 233 -3.50 30.68 39.76
N ASP A 234 -2.47 31.13 39.06
CA ASP A 234 -1.07 30.86 39.42
C ASP A 234 -0.65 31.85 40.54
N PRO A 235 -0.39 31.38 41.77
CA PRO A 235 -0.03 32.26 42.88
C PRO A 235 1.32 32.98 42.69
N ARG A 236 2.20 32.44 41.83
CA ARG A 236 3.50 33.02 41.51
C ARG A 236 3.38 34.36 40.77
N TYR A 237 2.27 34.54 40.01
CA TYR A 237 2.10 35.65 39.07
C TYR A 237 0.84 36.49 39.31
N SER A 238 0.13 36.28 40.40
CA SER A 238 -1.07 37.06 40.76
C SER A 238 -0.82 38.57 40.84
N PHE A 239 0.41 38.99 41.22
CA PHE A 239 0.80 40.38 41.29
C PHE A 239 0.99 41.08 39.95
N LEU A 240 1.01 40.32 38.84
CA LEU A 240 1.22 40.85 37.51
C LEU A 240 -0.04 41.41 36.84
N LYS A 241 -1.19 41.27 37.47
CA LYS A 241 -2.48 41.76 36.94
C LYS A 241 -2.39 43.26 36.62
N GLY A 242 -2.66 43.61 35.35
CA GLY A 242 -2.64 45.00 34.88
C GLY A 242 -1.22 45.59 34.63
N LYS A 243 -0.18 44.76 34.82
CA LYS A 243 1.19 45.17 34.53
C LYS A 243 1.58 44.92 33.08
N LYS A 244 2.69 45.50 32.64
CA LYS A 244 3.27 45.34 31.33
C LYS A 244 4.72 44.85 31.45
N VAL A 245 5.22 44.26 30.40
CA VAL A 245 6.62 43.81 30.29
C VAL A 245 7.28 44.37 29.04
N ILE A 246 8.61 44.42 29.10
CA ILE A 246 9.47 44.90 28.02
C ILE A 246 10.01 43.70 27.29
N ILE A 247 9.76 43.62 25.97
CA ILE A 247 10.31 42.56 25.11
C ILE A 247 11.83 42.73 25.02
N PRO A 248 12.62 41.68 25.28
CA PRO A 248 14.07 41.73 25.19
C PRO A 248 14.57 42.22 23.83
N LEU A 249 15.62 43.00 23.81
CA LEU A 249 16.28 43.58 22.62
C LEU A 249 15.41 44.58 21.83
N VAL A 250 14.16 44.28 21.62
CA VAL A 250 13.20 45.11 20.85
C VAL A 250 12.73 46.29 21.63
N ASN A 251 12.74 46.21 22.99
CA ASN A 251 12.30 47.22 23.92
C ASN A 251 10.84 47.66 23.75
N ARG A 252 9.99 46.81 23.13
CA ARG A 252 8.54 47.04 23.03
C ARG A 252 7.88 46.73 24.36
N VAL A 253 7.02 47.61 24.82
CA VAL A 253 6.20 47.41 26.01
C VAL A 253 4.90 46.70 25.59
N VAL A 254 4.60 45.57 26.20
CA VAL A 254 3.41 44.77 25.90
C VAL A 254 2.64 44.43 27.17
N PRO A 255 1.31 44.22 27.09
CA PRO A 255 0.51 43.86 28.24
C PRO A 255 0.78 42.44 28.72
N ILE A 256 0.54 42.20 30.02
CA ILE A 256 0.37 40.86 30.56
C ILE A 256 -1.11 40.54 30.54
N ILE A 257 -1.49 39.47 29.82
CA ILE A 257 -2.84 38.93 29.79
C ILE A 257 -2.95 37.73 30.71
N MET A 258 -4.16 37.45 31.19
CA MET A 258 -4.41 36.32 32.07
C MET A 258 -5.42 35.38 31.44
N ASP A 259 -5.00 34.13 31.23
CA ASP A 259 -5.82 33.09 30.60
C ASP A 259 -5.50 31.71 31.19
N ASP A 260 -6.52 30.92 31.42
CA ASP A 260 -6.43 29.52 31.88
C ASP A 260 -5.82 28.56 30.88
N TYR A 261 -5.62 29.00 29.63
CA TYR A 261 -4.86 28.27 28.62
C TYR A 261 -3.44 27.93 29.10
N VAL A 262 -2.80 28.79 29.88
CA VAL A 262 -1.44 28.53 30.40
C VAL A 262 -1.51 27.51 31.55
N ASP A 263 -0.83 26.36 31.32
CA ASP A 263 -0.68 25.32 32.34
C ASP A 263 0.28 25.76 33.44
N ILE A 264 -0.20 25.81 34.69
CA ILE A 264 0.56 26.22 35.88
C ILE A 264 1.76 25.28 36.13
N GLU A 265 1.59 24.00 35.82
CA GLU A 265 2.60 22.98 36.11
C GLU A 265 3.64 22.86 34.97
N PHE A 266 3.39 23.49 33.80
CA PHE A 266 4.26 23.36 32.64
C PHE A 266 5.20 24.57 32.51
N GLY A 267 6.50 24.29 32.35
CA GLY A 267 7.52 25.30 32.10
C GLY A 267 7.64 26.34 33.17
N THR A 268 7.73 27.60 32.77
CA THR A 268 7.85 28.74 33.69
C THR A 268 6.51 29.29 34.18
N GLY A 269 5.41 28.89 33.58
CA GLY A 269 4.08 29.46 33.81
C GLY A 269 3.86 30.83 33.13
N CYS A 270 4.87 31.36 32.42
CA CYS A 270 4.76 32.55 31.60
C CYS A 270 4.92 32.21 30.14
N LEU A 271 3.90 32.48 29.35
CA LEU A 271 3.87 32.22 27.91
C LEU A 271 4.02 33.52 27.12
N LYS A 272 5.02 33.62 26.27
CA LYS A 272 5.10 34.69 25.26
C LYS A 272 3.98 34.47 24.25
N VAL A 273 3.37 35.56 23.79
CA VAL A 273 2.29 35.52 22.82
C VAL A 273 2.73 36.22 21.53
N THR A 274 2.86 35.45 20.47
CA THR A 274 3.26 35.90 19.12
C THR A 274 2.14 35.53 18.12
N PRO A 275 1.06 36.31 18.04
CA PRO A 275 -0.15 35.93 17.30
C PRO A 275 0.07 35.66 15.81
N ALA A 276 1.10 36.29 15.20
CA ALA A 276 1.39 36.08 13.78
C ALA A 276 2.11 34.74 13.45
N HIS A 277 2.69 34.05 14.44
CA HIS A 277 3.61 32.93 14.21
C HIS A 277 3.35 31.66 15.02
N ASP A 278 2.22 31.61 15.74
CA ASP A 278 1.78 30.42 16.44
C ASP A 278 0.24 30.34 16.44
N VAL A 279 -0.30 29.15 16.21
CA VAL A 279 -1.76 28.93 16.10
C VAL A 279 -2.47 29.22 17.41
N ASN A 280 -1.90 28.81 18.55
CA ASN A 280 -2.50 29.02 19.87
C ASN A 280 -2.38 30.49 20.29
N ASP A 281 -1.24 31.12 20.01
CA ASP A 281 -1.03 32.54 20.25
C ASP A 281 -1.97 33.41 19.41
N TYR A 282 -2.28 32.97 18.19
CA TYR A 282 -3.29 33.62 17.35
C TYR A 282 -4.67 33.61 17.98
N MET A 283 -5.11 32.48 18.55
CA MET A 283 -6.40 32.38 19.26
C MET A 283 -6.44 33.30 20.50
N LEU A 284 -5.34 33.36 21.25
CA LEU A 284 -5.21 34.32 22.37
C LEU A 284 -5.25 35.76 21.84
N GLY A 285 -4.60 36.02 20.70
CA GLY A 285 -4.60 37.32 20.03
C GLY A 285 -6.02 37.79 19.68
N GLU A 286 -6.83 36.92 19.09
CA GLU A 286 -8.23 37.19 18.77
C GLU A 286 -9.06 37.42 20.04
N LYS A 287 -8.89 36.57 21.04
CA LYS A 287 -9.63 36.67 22.32
C LYS A 287 -9.36 37.97 23.08
N TYR A 288 -8.14 38.46 23.05
CA TYR A 288 -7.69 39.66 23.79
C TYR A 288 -7.44 40.87 22.89
N ASN A 289 -7.82 40.78 21.60
CA ASN A 289 -7.66 41.82 20.61
C ASN A 289 -6.21 42.36 20.55
N LEU A 290 -5.24 41.43 20.49
CA LEU A 290 -3.82 41.77 20.40
C LEU A 290 -3.43 42.06 18.96
N PRO A 291 -2.50 42.97 18.70
CA PRO A 291 -1.96 43.13 17.34
C PRO A 291 -1.14 41.93 16.92
N SER A 292 -1.16 41.65 15.62
CA SER A 292 -0.34 40.63 15.00
C SER A 292 0.76 41.27 14.18
N ILE A 293 2.02 40.95 14.52
CA ILE A 293 3.20 41.49 13.85
C ILE A 293 3.85 40.36 13.07
N ASP A 294 3.72 40.38 11.75
CA ASP A 294 4.34 39.39 10.86
C ASP A 294 5.82 39.74 10.62
N ILE A 295 6.70 39.02 11.29
CA ILE A 295 8.16 39.29 11.24
C ILE A 295 8.87 38.50 10.13
N PHE A 296 8.18 37.67 9.38
CA PHE A 296 8.77 36.86 8.32
C PHE A 296 8.31 37.27 6.92
N ASN A 297 9.27 37.37 6.01
CA ASN A 297 9.00 37.34 4.58
C ASN A 297 8.55 35.92 4.15
N ASP A 298 8.01 35.83 2.96
CA ASP A 298 7.52 34.57 2.41
C ASP A 298 8.60 33.47 2.30
N ASN A 299 9.84 33.84 2.12
CA ASN A 299 10.98 32.94 2.07
C ASN A 299 11.61 32.60 3.44
N GLY A 300 11.00 33.00 4.55
CA GLY A 300 11.44 32.69 5.90
C GLY A 300 12.58 33.60 6.43
N THR A 301 12.92 34.68 5.71
CA THR A 301 13.82 35.72 6.22
C THR A 301 13.05 36.72 7.08
N ILE A 302 13.76 37.46 7.96
CA ILE A 302 13.12 38.50 8.77
C ILE A 302 12.67 39.65 7.88
N SER A 303 11.42 40.07 8.06
CA SER A 303 10.83 41.24 7.41
C SER A 303 11.23 42.56 8.09
N GLU A 304 10.91 43.69 7.46
CA GLU A 304 11.10 45.03 8.05
C GLU A 304 10.32 45.17 9.38
N ALA A 305 9.17 44.49 9.53
CA ALA A 305 8.40 44.50 10.77
C ALA A 305 9.15 43.89 11.97
N GLY A 306 10.16 43.06 11.75
CA GLY A 306 11.03 42.51 12.79
C GLY A 306 11.91 43.58 13.47
N GLY A 307 12.22 44.64 12.75
CA GLY A 307 13.04 45.77 13.25
C GLY A 307 14.51 45.44 13.42
N LEU A 308 14.86 44.24 13.84
CA LEU A 308 16.21 43.72 13.97
C LEU A 308 16.40 42.54 13.00
N TYR A 309 17.63 42.29 12.58
CA TYR A 309 18.02 41.13 11.73
C TYR A 309 17.32 41.08 10.36
N VAL A 310 16.81 42.19 9.87
CA VAL A 310 16.07 42.28 8.59
C VAL A 310 16.86 41.63 7.45
N GLY A 311 16.22 40.75 6.71
CA GLY A 311 16.79 40.00 5.59
C GLY A 311 17.61 38.76 5.97
N MET A 312 17.86 38.50 7.25
CA MET A 312 18.53 37.27 7.71
C MET A 312 17.56 36.08 7.74
N ASP A 313 18.06 34.87 7.46
CA ASP A 313 17.32 33.64 7.61
C ASP A 313 16.91 33.37 9.07
N ARG A 314 15.69 32.90 9.29
CA ARG A 314 15.10 32.66 10.61
C ARG A 314 15.96 31.75 11.51
N PHE A 315 16.66 30.76 10.98
CA PHE A 315 17.50 29.87 11.78
C PHE A 315 18.85 30.48 12.10
N ASP A 316 19.37 31.33 11.24
CA ASP A 316 20.58 32.12 11.53
C ASP A 316 20.27 33.17 12.59
N VAL A 317 19.10 33.80 12.53
CA VAL A 317 18.63 34.73 13.55
C VAL A 317 18.46 34.01 14.89
N ARG A 318 17.96 32.82 14.93
CA ARG A 318 17.83 32.01 16.17
C ARG A 318 19.17 31.88 16.89
N LYS A 319 20.24 31.65 16.14
CA LYS A 319 21.61 31.53 16.68
C LYS A 319 22.15 32.89 17.12
N GLN A 320 21.94 33.92 16.30
CA GLN A 320 22.46 35.26 16.57
C GLN A 320 21.74 35.90 17.76
N ILE A 321 20.40 35.82 17.81
CA ILE A 321 19.61 36.42 18.87
C ILE A 321 19.94 35.80 20.24
N ALA A 322 20.25 34.52 20.30
CA ALA A 322 20.69 33.88 21.53
C ALA A 322 21.99 34.46 22.07
N LYS A 323 22.95 34.79 21.18
CA LYS A 323 24.19 35.45 21.57
C LYS A 323 23.94 36.89 22.06
N ASP A 324 23.13 37.62 21.32
CA ASP A 324 22.83 39.03 21.67
C ASP A 324 22.06 39.13 23.00
N LEU A 325 21.16 38.20 23.25
CA LEU A 325 20.44 38.06 24.55
C LEU A 325 21.40 37.73 25.69
N GLN A 326 22.38 36.88 25.46
CA GLN A 326 23.40 36.54 26.45
C GLN A 326 24.30 37.73 26.75
N GLU A 327 24.78 38.45 25.74
CA GLU A 327 25.60 39.65 25.89
C GLU A 327 24.84 40.76 26.61
N ALA A 328 23.55 40.91 26.37
CA ALA A 328 22.68 41.87 27.04
C ALA A 328 22.26 41.44 28.47
N GLY A 329 22.64 40.26 28.94
CA GLY A 329 22.23 39.71 30.23
C GLY A 329 20.76 39.34 30.32
N LEU A 330 20.11 39.13 29.21
CA LEU A 330 18.65 38.80 29.09
C LEU A 330 18.40 37.31 28.86
N LEU A 331 19.42 36.48 28.74
CA LEU A 331 19.33 35.02 28.65
C LEU A 331 19.65 34.41 30.01
N GLU A 332 18.65 33.75 30.63
CA GLU A 332 18.81 33.07 31.92
C GLU A 332 19.58 31.78 31.81
N LYS A 333 19.14 30.88 30.89
CA LYS A 333 19.77 29.59 30.57
C LYS A 333 19.29 29.03 29.24
N VAL A 334 19.97 28.02 28.76
CA VAL A 334 19.61 27.24 27.60
C VAL A 334 19.68 25.74 27.97
N GLU A 335 18.67 24.98 27.66
CA GLU A 335 18.60 23.54 27.91
C GLU A 335 18.35 22.80 26.59
N ASP A 336 18.79 21.52 26.53
CA ASP A 336 18.41 20.62 25.46
C ASP A 336 16.91 20.25 25.63
N TYR A 337 16.20 20.23 24.52
CA TYR A 337 14.76 20.02 24.54
C TYR A 337 14.30 19.25 23.30
N ASP A 338 13.62 18.12 23.52
CA ASP A 338 13.06 17.33 22.44
C ASP A 338 11.63 17.80 22.16
N ASN A 339 11.35 18.15 20.93
CA ASN A 339 10.02 18.60 20.51
C ASN A 339 9.68 18.09 19.12
N LYS A 340 8.41 18.18 18.79
CA LYS A 340 7.91 17.86 17.44
C LYS A 340 7.86 19.12 16.59
N VAL A 341 8.50 19.06 15.43
CA VAL A 341 8.56 20.16 14.48
C VAL A 341 7.85 19.78 13.19
N GLY A 342 6.99 20.65 12.68
CA GLY A 342 6.28 20.45 11.43
C GLY A 342 7.15 20.72 10.21
N TYR A 343 7.16 19.78 9.28
CA TYR A 343 7.87 19.85 8.01
C TYR A 343 6.91 19.76 6.84
N SER A 344 7.18 20.49 5.77
CA SER A 344 6.47 20.30 4.50
C SER A 344 6.75 18.90 3.94
N GLU A 345 5.71 18.13 3.64
CA GLU A 345 5.84 16.84 3.01
C GLU A 345 6.58 16.90 1.66
N ARG A 346 6.42 18.00 0.94
CA ARG A 346 6.91 18.15 -0.44
C ARG A 346 8.34 18.65 -0.53
N THR A 347 8.72 19.61 0.31
CA THR A 347 10.03 20.25 0.25
C THR A 347 10.97 19.82 1.36
N ASN A 348 10.42 19.15 2.37
CA ASN A 348 11.16 18.71 3.57
C ASN A 348 11.82 19.86 4.33
N VAL A 349 11.23 21.05 4.31
CA VAL A 349 11.65 22.21 5.12
C VAL A 349 10.68 22.42 6.26
N VAL A 350 11.15 23.03 7.34
CA VAL A 350 10.31 23.42 8.48
C VAL A 350 9.28 24.43 7.99
N ILE A 351 8.00 24.15 8.23
CA ILE A 351 6.90 25.07 7.89
C ILE A 351 6.91 26.28 8.82
N GLU A 352 6.27 27.36 8.37
CA GLU A 352 6.08 28.55 9.18
C GLU A 352 4.59 28.85 9.35
N PRO A 353 4.02 28.84 10.57
CA PRO A 353 2.69 29.35 10.79
C PRO A 353 2.62 30.82 10.38
N LYS A 354 1.70 31.16 9.48
CA LYS A 354 1.61 32.50 8.88
C LYS A 354 0.16 32.91 8.68
N LEU A 355 -0.17 34.16 9.05
CA LEU A 355 -1.44 34.78 8.69
C LEU A 355 -1.44 35.12 7.21
N SER A 356 -2.41 34.55 6.49
CA SER A 356 -2.50 34.76 5.04
C SER A 356 -3.94 34.80 4.58
N MET A 357 -4.20 35.62 3.55
CA MET A 357 -5.47 35.68 2.84
C MET A 357 -5.53 34.51 1.87
N GLN A 358 -6.35 33.51 2.16
CA GLN A 358 -6.48 32.28 1.38
C GLN A 358 -7.94 31.94 1.12
N TRP A 359 -8.16 30.94 0.26
CA TRP A 359 -9.47 30.35 0.01
C TRP A 359 -9.63 29.05 0.81
N PHE A 360 -10.83 28.85 1.38
CA PHE A 360 -11.14 27.73 2.27
C PHE A 360 -12.47 27.09 1.90
N VAL A 361 -12.56 25.77 2.14
CA VAL A 361 -13.83 25.04 2.18
C VAL A 361 -14.21 24.78 3.62
N LYS A 362 -15.44 25.12 4.00
CA LYS A 362 -16.03 24.75 5.29
C LYS A 362 -16.34 23.25 5.26
N MET A 363 -15.72 22.50 6.13
CA MET A 363 -15.72 21.03 6.07
C MET A 363 -16.75 20.37 7.00
N ASP A 364 -17.23 21.03 8.01
CA ASP A 364 -18.11 20.48 9.05
C ASP A 364 -19.37 19.82 8.48
N LYS A 365 -20.10 20.52 7.62
CA LYS A 365 -21.32 20.01 7.00
C LYS A 365 -21.07 18.89 5.99
N LEU A 366 -19.97 18.95 5.27
CA LEU A 366 -19.57 17.93 4.28
C LEU A 366 -19.11 16.64 4.99
N ALA A 367 -18.49 16.76 6.16
CA ALA A 367 -17.95 15.65 6.91
C ALA A 367 -19.02 14.75 7.54
N ALA A 368 -20.14 15.30 7.99
CA ALA A 368 -21.15 14.54 8.73
C ALA A 368 -21.71 13.32 7.96
N PRO A 369 -22.22 13.42 6.73
CA PRO A 369 -22.67 12.24 6.00
C PRO A 369 -21.53 11.28 5.65
N ALA A 370 -20.34 11.78 5.40
CA ALA A 370 -19.16 10.98 5.09
C ALA A 370 -18.70 10.16 6.31
N LEU A 371 -18.74 10.71 7.51
CA LEU A 371 -18.47 9.98 8.75
C LEU A 371 -19.48 8.86 8.96
N ASN A 372 -20.75 9.16 8.83
CA ASN A 372 -21.83 8.20 9.04
C ASN A 372 -21.76 7.00 8.09
N ALA A 373 -21.46 7.23 6.80
CA ALA A 373 -21.36 6.18 5.80
C ALA A 373 -20.31 5.11 6.17
N VAL A 374 -19.17 5.50 6.68
CA VAL A 374 -18.11 4.58 7.09
C VAL A 374 -18.43 3.93 8.44
N MET A 375 -18.92 4.70 9.40
CA MET A 375 -19.22 4.18 10.75
C MET A 375 -20.36 3.17 10.74
N LYS A 376 -21.33 3.30 9.83
CA LYS A 376 -22.44 2.35 9.63
C LYS A 376 -22.15 1.21 8.66
N ASP A 377 -20.92 1.10 8.18
CA ASP A 377 -20.49 0.10 7.19
C ASP A 377 -21.27 0.12 5.86
N GLU A 378 -21.83 1.27 5.50
CA GLU A 378 -22.33 1.52 4.14
C GLU A 378 -21.17 1.55 3.15
N ILE A 379 -20.05 2.11 3.59
CA ILE A 379 -18.72 1.98 2.96
C ILE A 379 -17.86 1.12 3.89
N LYS A 380 -17.37 -0.01 3.40
CA LYS A 380 -16.55 -0.94 4.18
C LYS A 380 -15.08 -0.71 3.97
N PHE A 381 -14.32 -0.59 5.05
CA PHE A 381 -12.87 -0.51 5.03
C PHE A 381 -12.25 -1.91 5.23
N HIS A 382 -11.29 -2.25 4.38
CA HIS A 382 -10.54 -3.49 4.45
C HIS A 382 -9.03 -3.18 4.55
N PRO A 383 -8.42 -3.41 5.73
CA PRO A 383 -8.99 -3.90 6.99
C PRO A 383 -9.72 -2.80 7.79
N ASP A 384 -10.58 -3.23 8.71
CA ASP A 384 -11.40 -2.37 9.58
C ASP A 384 -10.60 -1.42 10.49
N LYS A 385 -9.36 -1.73 10.80
CA LYS A 385 -8.52 -0.95 11.74
C LYS A 385 -8.43 0.54 11.37
N PHE A 386 -8.58 0.88 10.09
CA PHE A 386 -8.52 2.27 9.61
C PHE A 386 -9.79 3.09 9.92
N LYS A 387 -10.90 2.47 10.34
CA LYS A 387 -12.12 3.17 10.72
C LYS A 387 -11.90 4.12 11.92
N ASN A 388 -11.09 3.73 12.89
CA ASN A 388 -10.84 4.54 14.09
C ASN A 388 -10.05 5.82 13.76
N ILE A 389 -9.03 5.70 12.90
CA ILE A 389 -8.25 6.85 12.42
C ILE A 389 -9.13 7.80 11.58
N TYR A 390 -9.96 7.25 10.71
CA TYR A 390 -10.92 7.99 9.91
C TYR A 390 -11.91 8.76 10.81
N ARG A 391 -12.52 8.09 11.78
CA ARG A 391 -13.46 8.70 12.72
C ARG A 391 -12.84 9.85 13.48
N HIS A 392 -11.66 9.65 14.07
CA HIS A 392 -10.98 10.69 14.86
C HIS A 392 -10.69 11.94 14.02
N TRP A 393 -10.24 11.77 12.79
CA TRP A 393 -9.97 12.89 11.90
C TRP A 393 -11.26 13.62 11.49
N MET A 394 -12.31 12.87 11.12
CA MET A 394 -13.59 13.42 10.70
C MET A 394 -14.31 14.20 11.82
N GLU A 395 -14.22 13.73 13.04
CA GLU A 395 -14.81 14.40 14.22
C GLU A 395 -14.07 15.71 14.58
N ASN A 396 -12.81 15.84 14.21
CA ASN A 396 -11.96 17.00 14.51
C ASN A 396 -11.57 17.78 13.23
N ILE A 397 -12.35 17.65 12.17
CA ILE A 397 -12.02 18.23 10.87
C ILE A 397 -12.01 19.75 10.93
N LYS A 398 -10.99 20.34 10.29
CA LYS A 398 -10.83 21.78 10.12
C LYS A 398 -11.19 22.19 8.70
N ASP A 399 -11.38 23.51 8.50
CA ASP A 399 -11.59 24.05 7.17
C ASP A 399 -10.37 23.79 6.29
N TRP A 400 -10.63 23.40 5.06
CA TRP A 400 -9.60 23.01 4.11
C TRP A 400 -9.11 24.21 3.32
N CYS A 401 -7.83 24.60 3.47
CA CYS A 401 -7.18 25.60 2.65
C CYS A 401 -6.95 25.06 1.25
N ILE A 402 -7.65 25.62 0.26
CA ILE A 402 -7.64 25.14 -1.12
C ILE A 402 -6.82 25.98 -2.09
N SER A 403 -6.31 27.14 -1.69
CA SER A 403 -5.49 27.98 -2.56
C SER A 403 -4.01 27.67 -2.42
N ARG A 404 -3.31 27.69 -3.56
CA ARG A 404 -1.86 27.51 -3.67
C ARG A 404 -1.28 28.61 -4.54
N GLN A 405 -0.16 29.16 -4.12
CA GLN A 405 0.57 30.22 -4.83
C GLN A 405 1.47 29.62 -5.91
N LEU A 406 0.83 28.96 -6.86
CA LEU A 406 1.45 28.20 -7.96
C LEU A 406 0.84 28.63 -9.30
N TRP A 407 1.52 28.28 -10.38
CA TRP A 407 0.99 28.43 -11.74
C TRP A 407 0.45 27.14 -12.33
N TRP A 408 1.01 26.00 -11.93
CA TRP A 408 0.58 24.67 -12.39
C TRP A 408 -0.58 24.15 -11.56
N GLY A 409 -1.77 24.21 -12.11
CA GLY A 409 -3.00 23.76 -11.47
C GLY A 409 -4.23 24.45 -12.03
N HIS A 410 -5.38 24.18 -11.45
CA HIS A 410 -6.63 24.85 -11.79
C HIS A 410 -6.64 26.27 -11.21
N ARG A 411 -6.61 27.27 -12.08
CA ARG A 411 -6.63 28.66 -11.64
C ARG A 411 -7.96 28.99 -10.96
N ILE A 412 -7.91 29.66 -9.83
CA ILE A 412 -9.11 30.03 -9.06
C ILE A 412 -10.01 30.95 -9.89
N PRO A 413 -11.30 30.61 -10.04
CA PRO A 413 -12.24 31.35 -10.90
C PRO A 413 -12.87 32.55 -10.17
N ALA A 414 -12.03 33.38 -9.56
CA ALA A 414 -12.41 34.62 -8.92
C ALA A 414 -11.82 35.80 -9.68
N TYR A 415 -12.59 36.81 -9.89
CA TYR A 415 -12.25 37.98 -10.72
C TYR A 415 -12.45 39.26 -9.88
N TYR A 416 -11.36 39.99 -9.67
CA TYR A 416 -11.34 41.21 -8.86
C TYR A 416 -11.73 42.44 -9.70
N LEU A 417 -12.61 43.27 -9.11
CA LEU A 417 -13.11 44.49 -9.74
C LEU A 417 -12.12 45.64 -9.43
N PRO A 418 -12.04 46.67 -10.34
CA PRO A 418 -11.16 47.81 -10.15
C PRO A 418 -11.42 48.60 -8.86
N GLN A 419 -12.70 48.71 -8.48
CA GLN A 419 -13.14 49.43 -7.27
C GLN A 419 -13.10 48.60 -5.97
N GLY A 420 -12.62 47.36 -6.07
CA GLY A 420 -12.60 46.41 -4.95
C GLY A 420 -13.73 45.40 -4.99
N GLY A 421 -13.55 44.34 -4.23
CA GLY A 421 -14.43 43.17 -4.28
C GLY A 421 -14.11 42.25 -5.45
N PHE A 422 -14.83 41.15 -5.54
CA PHE A 422 -14.66 40.14 -6.56
C PHE A 422 -15.97 39.46 -6.91
N VAL A 423 -16.00 38.77 -8.04
CA VAL A 423 -17.07 37.85 -8.49
C VAL A 423 -16.46 36.47 -8.75
N VAL A 424 -17.27 35.44 -8.61
CA VAL A 424 -16.88 34.05 -8.85
C VAL A 424 -17.73 33.52 -9.99
N ALA A 425 -17.09 33.04 -11.05
CA ALA A 425 -17.76 32.52 -12.23
C ALA A 425 -16.86 31.46 -12.92
N ALA A 426 -17.48 30.46 -13.53
CA ALA A 426 -16.76 29.40 -14.23
C ALA A 426 -16.08 29.89 -15.53
N THR A 427 -16.63 30.93 -16.18
CA THR A 427 -16.09 31.49 -17.41
C THR A 427 -15.83 33.00 -17.30
N PRO A 428 -14.86 33.55 -18.07
CA PRO A 428 -14.65 35.00 -18.11
C PRO A 428 -15.89 35.81 -18.52
N GLU A 429 -16.69 35.28 -19.42
CA GLU A 429 -17.91 35.94 -19.91
C GLU A 429 -18.96 36.07 -18.81
N GLU A 430 -19.16 35.01 -18.03
CA GLU A 430 -20.06 35.05 -16.87
C GLU A 430 -19.51 36.01 -15.79
N ALA A 431 -18.20 35.99 -15.56
CA ALA A 431 -17.55 36.90 -14.63
C ALA A 431 -17.78 38.35 -15.00
N LEU A 432 -17.62 38.71 -16.25
CA LEU A 432 -17.88 40.07 -16.75
C LEU A 432 -19.34 40.48 -16.54
N LYS A 433 -20.28 39.58 -16.81
CA LYS A 433 -21.72 39.83 -16.57
C LYS A 433 -21.99 40.11 -15.09
N LEU A 434 -21.49 39.23 -14.19
CA LEU A 434 -21.65 39.39 -12.74
C LEU A 434 -20.95 40.67 -12.23
N ALA A 435 -19.78 41.01 -12.78
CA ALA A 435 -19.05 42.23 -12.43
C ALA A 435 -19.82 43.50 -12.82
N ARG A 436 -20.43 43.54 -14.00
CA ARG A 436 -21.30 44.63 -14.44
C ARG A 436 -22.53 44.78 -13.54
N GLU A 437 -23.17 43.69 -13.19
CA GLU A 437 -24.30 43.66 -12.25
C GLU A 437 -23.90 44.17 -10.88
N LYS A 438 -22.81 43.66 -10.33
CA LYS A 438 -22.30 44.02 -8.99
C LYS A 438 -21.85 45.46 -8.91
N SER A 439 -21.17 45.97 -9.92
CA SER A 439 -20.62 47.35 -9.95
C SER A 439 -21.63 48.40 -10.40
N GLY A 440 -22.71 47.98 -11.07
CA GLY A 440 -23.64 48.90 -11.74
C GLY A 440 -23.10 49.60 -13.00
N LYS A 441 -21.90 49.13 -13.48
CA LYS A 441 -21.21 49.69 -14.65
C LYS A 441 -21.36 48.78 -15.87
N ALA A 442 -22.23 49.14 -16.80
CA ALA A 442 -22.47 48.36 -18.00
C ALA A 442 -21.31 48.41 -19.02
N ASP A 443 -20.45 49.40 -18.91
CA ASP A 443 -19.31 49.66 -19.81
C ASP A 443 -18.03 48.89 -19.41
N LEU A 444 -18.06 48.17 -18.28
CA LEU A 444 -16.93 47.41 -17.79
C LEU A 444 -16.47 46.40 -18.85
N GLN A 445 -15.16 46.33 -19.12
CA GLN A 445 -14.58 45.38 -20.07
C GLN A 445 -13.85 44.26 -19.34
N MET A 446 -13.61 43.15 -20.02
CA MET A 446 -12.85 42.02 -19.46
C MET A 446 -11.44 42.40 -19.00
N SER A 447 -10.79 43.33 -19.71
CA SER A 447 -9.48 43.89 -19.35
C SER A 447 -9.45 44.65 -18.02
N ASP A 448 -10.63 45.09 -17.53
CA ASP A 448 -10.75 45.76 -16.24
C ASP A 448 -10.77 44.78 -15.05
N LEU A 449 -11.00 43.53 -15.33
CA LEU A 449 -11.04 42.46 -14.33
C LEU A 449 -9.66 41.76 -14.20
N ARG A 450 -9.27 41.45 -12.97
CA ARG A 450 -8.08 40.67 -12.71
C ARG A 450 -8.46 39.33 -12.10
N GLN A 451 -8.19 38.26 -12.83
CA GLN A 451 -8.39 36.92 -12.27
C GLN A 451 -7.39 36.62 -11.16
N ASP A 452 -7.81 35.88 -10.14
CA ASP A 452 -6.95 35.42 -9.07
C ASP A 452 -5.71 34.69 -9.64
N GLU A 453 -4.53 34.96 -9.07
CA GLU A 453 -3.27 34.38 -9.55
C GLU A 453 -3.04 32.97 -9.01
N ASP A 454 -3.72 32.59 -7.94
CA ASP A 454 -3.53 31.32 -7.27
C ASP A 454 -4.22 30.17 -8.00
N CYS A 455 -3.70 28.98 -7.78
CA CYS A 455 -4.33 27.73 -8.21
C CYS A 455 -4.97 26.99 -7.04
N LEU A 456 -5.86 26.06 -7.38
CA LEU A 456 -6.47 25.16 -6.42
C LEU A 456 -5.51 24.04 -6.04
N ASP A 457 -5.61 23.58 -4.80
CA ASP A 457 -4.99 22.35 -4.33
C ASP A 457 -5.32 21.19 -5.27
N THR A 458 -4.33 20.36 -5.60
CA THR A 458 -4.52 19.20 -6.47
C THR A 458 -5.67 18.29 -6.02
N TRP A 459 -5.86 18.15 -4.70
CA TRP A 459 -6.94 17.32 -4.13
C TRP A 459 -8.34 17.88 -4.39
N PHE A 460 -8.49 19.16 -4.73
CA PHE A 460 -9.76 19.76 -5.13
C PHE A 460 -10.21 19.29 -6.52
N SER A 461 -9.34 18.71 -7.32
CA SER A 461 -9.72 17.99 -8.54
C SER A 461 -9.91 16.50 -8.30
N SER A 462 -8.99 15.88 -7.56
CA SER A 462 -8.98 14.44 -7.33
C SER A 462 -10.16 13.93 -6.50
N TRP A 463 -10.73 14.76 -5.62
CA TRP A 463 -11.92 14.39 -4.84
C TRP A 463 -13.18 14.17 -5.69
N LEU A 464 -13.21 14.73 -6.91
CA LEU A 464 -14.29 14.55 -7.86
C LEU A 464 -14.10 13.33 -8.78
N TRP A 465 -12.99 12.62 -8.64
CA TRP A 465 -12.55 11.60 -9.59
C TRP A 465 -13.63 10.59 -9.98
N PRO A 466 -14.30 9.89 -9.05
CA PRO A 466 -15.31 8.91 -9.41
C PRO A 466 -16.56 9.51 -10.08
N ILE A 467 -16.78 10.80 -9.95
CA ILE A 467 -17.91 11.52 -10.56
C ILE A 467 -17.50 12.10 -11.91
N SER A 468 -16.37 12.80 -11.96
CA SER A 468 -15.91 13.51 -13.16
C SER A 468 -15.44 12.57 -14.28
N LEU A 469 -14.98 11.36 -13.95
CA LEU A 469 -14.63 10.34 -14.95
C LEU A 469 -15.82 9.88 -15.79
N PHE A 470 -17.03 10.00 -15.26
CA PHE A 470 -18.28 9.70 -15.96
C PHE A 470 -19.10 10.96 -16.24
N ASP A 471 -18.43 12.11 -16.23
CA ASP A 471 -19.01 13.43 -16.56
C ASP A 471 -20.25 13.80 -15.73
N GLY A 472 -20.28 13.34 -14.48
CA GLY A 472 -21.44 13.51 -13.59
C GLY A 472 -21.66 14.95 -13.11
N ILE A 473 -20.62 15.79 -13.13
CA ILE A 473 -20.72 17.20 -12.73
C ILE A 473 -21.26 18.05 -13.90
N ASN A 474 -20.71 17.89 -15.11
CA ASN A 474 -21.13 18.68 -16.27
C ASN A 474 -22.48 18.21 -16.83
N ASN A 475 -22.73 16.90 -16.82
CA ASN A 475 -23.95 16.26 -17.30
C ASN A 475 -24.55 15.36 -16.21
N PRO A 476 -25.18 15.94 -15.17
CA PRO A 476 -25.77 15.16 -14.08
C PRO A 476 -26.84 14.20 -14.60
N GLY A 477 -26.82 12.96 -14.05
CA GLY A 477 -27.80 11.94 -14.41
C GLY A 477 -27.63 11.33 -15.80
N ASN A 478 -26.46 11.51 -16.46
CA ASN A 478 -26.19 10.85 -17.74
C ASN A 478 -26.14 9.32 -17.59
N GLU A 479 -26.18 8.60 -18.71
CA GLU A 479 -26.23 7.14 -18.72
C GLU A 479 -25.04 6.50 -18.01
N GLU A 480 -23.83 7.01 -18.22
CA GLU A 480 -22.61 6.43 -17.64
C GLU A 480 -22.53 6.64 -16.13
N ILE A 481 -22.83 7.83 -15.61
CA ILE A 481 -22.82 8.06 -14.17
C ILE A 481 -23.89 7.21 -13.48
N ASN A 482 -25.06 7.04 -14.08
CA ASN A 482 -26.11 6.19 -13.54
C ASN A 482 -25.76 4.70 -13.56
N TYR A 483 -24.93 4.26 -14.50
CA TYR A 483 -24.51 2.86 -14.63
C TYR A 483 -23.29 2.52 -13.79
N TYR A 484 -22.24 3.33 -13.85
CA TYR A 484 -20.94 3.04 -13.22
C TYR A 484 -20.78 3.53 -11.79
N TYR A 485 -21.53 4.56 -11.39
CA TYR A 485 -21.47 5.12 -10.04
C TYR A 485 -22.62 4.59 -9.16
N PRO A 486 -22.39 4.21 -7.91
CA PRO A 486 -21.10 4.21 -7.22
C PRO A 486 -20.12 3.19 -7.80
N THR A 487 -18.83 3.49 -7.69
CA THR A 487 -17.78 2.51 -8.02
C THR A 487 -17.81 1.37 -7.01
N THR A 488 -17.23 0.24 -7.36
CA THR A 488 -17.34 -0.97 -6.54
C THR A 488 -16.27 -1.00 -5.45
N ASP A 489 -15.02 -1.04 -5.86
CA ASP A 489 -13.87 -1.11 -4.97
C ASP A 489 -12.91 0.04 -5.25
N LEU A 490 -12.46 0.70 -4.20
CA LEU A 490 -11.34 1.65 -4.24
C LEU A 490 -10.13 0.98 -3.62
N VAL A 491 -9.02 0.93 -4.34
CA VAL A 491 -7.75 0.39 -3.84
C VAL A 491 -6.77 1.54 -3.67
N THR A 492 -6.34 1.80 -2.44
CA THR A 492 -5.47 2.94 -2.12
C THR A 492 -4.58 2.66 -0.93
N ALA A 493 -3.54 3.46 -0.74
CA ALA A 493 -2.72 3.41 0.45
C ALA A 493 -3.34 4.22 1.61
N PRO A 494 -3.11 3.81 2.87
CA PRO A 494 -3.72 4.48 4.02
C PRO A 494 -3.21 5.90 4.27
N ASP A 495 -2.06 6.27 3.74
CA ASP A 495 -1.46 7.59 3.87
C ASP A 495 -2.24 8.69 3.14
N ILE A 496 -3.17 8.34 2.23
CA ILE A 496 -4.04 9.31 1.55
C ILE A 496 -5.53 9.17 1.95
N ILE A 497 -5.82 8.56 3.08
CA ILE A 497 -7.19 8.46 3.62
C ILE A 497 -7.85 9.86 3.70
N PHE A 498 -7.16 10.83 4.28
CA PHE A 498 -7.70 12.16 4.51
C PHE A 498 -7.63 13.05 3.29
N PHE A 499 -6.56 12.92 2.52
CA PHE A 499 -6.39 13.68 1.29
C PHE A 499 -7.40 13.32 0.21
N TRP A 500 -7.71 12.04 0.07
CA TRP A 500 -8.47 11.55 -1.07
C TRP A 500 -9.73 10.78 -0.70
N VAL A 501 -9.63 9.71 0.10
CA VAL A 501 -10.78 8.83 0.41
C VAL A 501 -11.90 9.61 1.08
N ALA A 502 -11.62 10.31 2.18
CA ALA A 502 -12.60 11.10 2.92
C ALA A 502 -13.22 12.19 2.04
N ARG A 503 -12.40 12.90 1.28
CA ARG A 503 -12.85 13.99 0.40
C ARG A 503 -13.70 13.49 -0.76
N MET A 504 -13.38 12.32 -1.35
CA MET A 504 -14.26 11.70 -2.35
C MET A 504 -15.62 11.32 -1.78
N ILE A 505 -15.67 10.82 -0.55
CA ILE A 505 -16.94 10.49 0.11
C ILE A 505 -17.78 11.76 0.29
N MET A 506 -17.17 12.85 0.75
CA MET A 506 -17.84 14.15 0.90
C MET A 506 -18.40 14.65 -0.43
N ALA A 507 -17.61 14.62 -1.50
CA ALA A 507 -18.04 15.03 -2.84
C ALA A 507 -19.17 14.15 -3.38
N GLY A 508 -19.09 12.84 -3.13
CA GLY A 508 -20.13 11.88 -3.53
C GLY A 508 -21.48 12.21 -2.92
N TYR A 509 -21.52 12.47 -1.63
CA TYR A 509 -22.77 12.85 -0.96
C TYR A 509 -23.27 14.24 -1.36
N GLU A 510 -22.37 15.18 -1.62
CA GLU A 510 -22.75 16.54 -2.03
C GLU A 510 -23.35 16.58 -3.44
N TYR A 511 -22.78 15.85 -4.39
CA TYR A 511 -23.13 15.93 -5.80
C TYR A 511 -23.98 14.79 -6.34
N GLU A 512 -23.78 13.57 -5.83
CA GLU A 512 -24.54 12.37 -6.26
C GLU A 512 -25.52 11.89 -5.19
N HIS A 513 -25.52 12.50 -4.01
CA HIS A 513 -26.40 12.15 -2.87
C HIS A 513 -26.28 10.69 -2.41
N LYS A 514 -25.17 10.05 -2.70
CA LYS A 514 -24.85 8.67 -2.32
C LYS A 514 -23.33 8.44 -2.29
N LEU A 515 -22.95 7.34 -1.63
CA LEU A 515 -21.56 6.93 -1.51
C LEU A 515 -20.85 6.80 -2.87
N PRO A 516 -19.57 7.15 -2.99
CA PRO A 516 -18.82 7.05 -4.24
C PRO A 516 -18.26 5.66 -4.53
N PHE A 517 -18.08 4.82 -3.52
CA PHE A 517 -17.59 3.45 -3.60
C PHE A 517 -18.14 2.62 -2.42
N ARG A 518 -18.26 1.32 -2.64
CA ARG A 518 -18.80 0.40 -1.61
C ARG A 518 -17.74 -0.12 -0.65
N ASN A 519 -16.54 -0.35 -1.17
CA ASN A 519 -15.42 -0.91 -0.40
C ASN A 519 -14.16 -0.09 -0.65
N VAL A 520 -13.34 0.02 0.37
CA VAL A 520 -11.98 0.58 0.29
C VAL A 520 -10.99 -0.48 0.75
N TYR A 521 -10.16 -0.94 -0.15
CA TYR A 521 -9.05 -1.84 0.15
C TYR A 521 -7.78 -1.02 0.37
N PHE A 522 -7.23 -1.08 1.57
CA PHE A 522 -5.98 -0.39 1.91
C PHE A 522 -4.79 -1.30 1.68
N THR A 523 -3.86 -0.85 0.85
CA THR A 523 -2.60 -1.54 0.61
C THR A 523 -1.61 -1.27 1.73
N GLY A 524 -0.66 -2.18 1.93
CA GLY A 524 0.53 -1.90 2.74
C GLY A 524 1.52 -0.99 2.00
N ILE A 525 2.49 -0.46 2.74
CA ILE A 525 3.60 0.29 2.21
C ILE A 525 4.73 -0.68 1.85
N VAL A 526 5.33 -0.53 0.68
CA VAL A 526 6.52 -1.29 0.31
C VAL A 526 7.76 -0.62 0.89
N ARG A 527 8.48 -1.35 1.72
CA ARG A 527 9.69 -0.91 2.43
C ARG A 527 10.91 -1.70 1.97
N ASP A 528 12.09 -1.11 2.12
CA ASP A 528 13.34 -1.83 1.87
C ASP A 528 13.64 -2.88 2.97
N LYS A 529 14.71 -3.64 2.80
CA LYS A 529 15.11 -4.73 3.70
C LYS A 529 15.35 -4.30 5.16
N ILE A 530 15.62 -3.01 5.38
CA ILE A 530 15.84 -2.43 6.72
C ILE A 530 14.63 -1.63 7.23
N GLY A 531 13.49 -1.75 6.56
CA GLY A 531 12.21 -1.19 6.99
C GLY A 531 11.95 0.26 6.62
N ARG A 532 12.78 0.90 5.79
CA ARG A 532 12.56 2.27 5.33
C ARG A 532 11.58 2.31 4.17
N LYS A 533 10.67 3.28 4.15
CA LYS A 533 9.80 3.53 3.00
C LYS A 533 10.65 3.73 1.74
N MET A 534 10.30 3.02 0.67
CA MET A 534 11.00 3.20 -0.60
C MET A 534 10.73 4.57 -1.18
N SER A 535 11.79 5.27 -1.59
CA SER A 535 11.71 6.56 -2.24
C SER A 535 12.81 6.73 -3.28
N LYS A 536 12.55 7.56 -4.26
CA LYS A 536 13.54 7.90 -5.29
C LYS A 536 14.73 8.66 -4.72
N SER A 537 14.49 9.50 -3.72
CA SER A 537 15.53 10.28 -3.06
C SER A 537 16.52 9.43 -2.26
N LEU A 538 16.09 8.32 -1.72
CA LEU A 538 16.95 7.36 -1.01
C LEU A 538 17.61 6.35 -1.95
N GLY A 539 17.17 6.24 -3.23
CA GLY A 539 17.70 5.26 -4.17
C GLY A 539 17.51 3.80 -3.75
N ASN A 540 16.55 3.54 -2.86
CA ASN A 540 16.28 2.21 -2.29
C ASN A 540 15.10 1.49 -2.97
N SER A 541 14.53 2.05 -4.02
CA SER A 541 13.47 1.41 -4.82
C SER A 541 14.07 0.86 -6.11
N PRO A 542 13.91 -0.44 -6.42
CA PRO A 542 14.33 -0.98 -7.69
C PRO A 542 13.48 -0.40 -8.83
N ASP A 543 14.05 -0.38 -10.04
CA ASP A 543 13.31 -0.02 -11.24
C ASP A 543 12.30 -1.11 -11.58
N ALA A 544 11.03 -0.73 -11.65
CA ALA A 544 9.93 -1.67 -11.88
C ALA A 544 9.99 -2.33 -13.26
N LEU A 545 10.42 -1.62 -14.29
CA LEU A 545 10.56 -2.17 -15.65
C LEU A 545 11.72 -3.17 -15.73
N GLU A 546 12.83 -2.90 -15.05
CA GLU A 546 13.95 -3.85 -14.98
C GLU A 546 13.57 -5.12 -14.22
N LEU A 547 12.76 -5.02 -13.17
CA LEU A 547 12.22 -6.20 -12.48
C LEU A 547 11.32 -7.03 -13.41
N ILE A 548 10.42 -6.39 -14.14
CA ILE A 548 9.55 -7.08 -15.11
C ILE A 548 10.38 -7.75 -16.21
N LYS A 549 11.42 -7.10 -16.70
CA LYS A 549 12.34 -7.65 -17.69
C LYS A 549 13.07 -8.89 -17.17
N THR A 550 13.47 -8.88 -15.90
CA THR A 550 14.25 -9.96 -15.27
C THR A 550 13.37 -11.15 -14.88
N TYR A 551 12.22 -10.89 -14.27
CA TYR A 551 11.36 -11.92 -13.66
C TYR A 551 10.05 -12.17 -14.41
N GLY A 552 9.71 -11.33 -15.39
CA GLY A 552 8.40 -11.31 -16.03
C GLY A 552 7.35 -10.57 -15.17
N ALA A 553 6.31 -10.05 -15.84
CA ALA A 553 5.22 -9.35 -15.16
C ALA A 553 4.49 -10.28 -14.16
N ASP A 554 4.19 -11.51 -14.56
CA ASP A 554 3.54 -12.50 -13.69
C ASP A 554 4.38 -12.83 -12.45
N GLY A 555 5.70 -12.92 -12.61
CA GLY A 555 6.62 -13.17 -11.51
C GLY A 555 6.64 -12.04 -10.50
N VAL A 556 6.67 -10.79 -10.95
CA VAL A 556 6.62 -9.60 -10.10
C VAL A 556 5.26 -9.50 -9.38
N ARG A 557 4.16 -9.68 -10.11
CA ARG A 557 2.79 -9.63 -9.55
C ARG A 557 2.60 -10.67 -8.47
N MET A 558 2.96 -11.91 -8.75
CA MET A 558 2.85 -13.00 -7.79
C MET A 558 3.72 -12.78 -6.55
N GLY A 559 4.98 -12.38 -6.76
CA GLY A 559 5.91 -12.16 -5.65
C GLY A 559 5.41 -11.08 -4.69
N LEU A 560 4.93 -9.96 -5.21
CA LEU A 560 4.32 -8.91 -4.40
C LEU A 560 3.07 -9.40 -3.65
N MET A 561 2.18 -10.13 -4.33
CA MET A 561 0.91 -10.57 -3.74
C MET A 561 1.08 -11.63 -2.66
N LEU A 562 2.04 -12.53 -2.77
CA LEU A 562 2.33 -13.53 -1.73
C LEU A 562 2.79 -12.89 -0.41
N ALA A 563 3.40 -11.71 -0.46
CA ALA A 563 3.94 -11.00 0.69
C ALA A 563 3.03 -9.87 1.21
N ALA A 564 1.89 -9.62 0.59
CA ALA A 564 1.09 -8.41 0.78
C ALA A 564 -0.32 -8.65 1.36
N PRO A 565 -0.46 -9.04 2.64
CA PRO A 565 -1.77 -9.00 3.27
C PRO A 565 -2.30 -7.56 3.37
N ALA A 566 -3.63 -7.38 3.29
CA ALA A 566 -4.27 -6.08 3.34
C ALA A 566 -3.83 -5.23 4.54
N GLY A 567 -3.45 -3.99 4.28
CA GLY A 567 -3.09 -3.00 5.30
C GLY A 567 -1.79 -3.25 6.06
N ASN A 568 -1.00 -4.23 5.68
CA ASN A 568 0.30 -4.51 6.28
C ASN A 568 1.44 -4.18 5.33
N ASP A 569 2.50 -3.62 5.88
CA ASP A 569 3.70 -3.26 5.11
C ASP A 569 4.45 -4.50 4.62
N ILE A 570 5.07 -4.37 3.46
CA ILE A 570 5.94 -5.39 2.86
C ILE A 570 7.39 -4.97 3.00
N LEU A 571 8.21 -5.86 3.51
CA LEU A 571 9.67 -5.77 3.36
C LEU A 571 10.02 -6.40 2.00
N TYR A 572 10.36 -5.57 1.03
CA TYR A 572 10.66 -6.02 -0.32
C TYR A 572 12.04 -6.69 -0.39
N ASP A 573 12.07 -7.84 -1.05
CA ASP A 573 13.29 -8.57 -1.44
C ASP A 573 13.09 -9.14 -2.85
N ASP A 574 14.12 -9.11 -3.69
CA ASP A 574 14.10 -9.69 -5.04
C ASP A 574 13.76 -11.19 -5.03
N ALA A 575 14.02 -11.89 -3.93
CA ALA A 575 13.63 -13.29 -3.73
C ALA A 575 12.12 -13.52 -3.88
N LEU A 576 11.29 -12.52 -3.63
CA LEU A 576 9.84 -12.58 -3.86
C LEU A 576 9.51 -12.73 -5.34
N CYS A 577 10.14 -11.92 -6.18
CA CYS A 577 9.97 -11.99 -7.64
C CYS A 577 10.57 -13.28 -8.21
N GLU A 578 11.68 -13.76 -7.64
CA GLU A 578 12.28 -15.04 -8.01
C GLU A 578 11.35 -16.21 -7.70
N GLN A 579 10.69 -16.21 -6.56
CA GLN A 579 9.67 -17.20 -6.21
C GLN A 579 8.53 -17.22 -7.25
N GLY A 580 8.06 -16.06 -7.68
CA GLY A 580 7.05 -15.92 -8.73
C GLY A 580 7.52 -16.50 -10.07
N ARG A 581 8.75 -16.18 -10.48
CA ARG A 581 9.36 -16.75 -11.69
C ARG A 581 9.49 -18.27 -11.61
N ASN A 582 9.90 -18.80 -10.48
CA ASN A 582 10.03 -20.24 -10.27
C ASN A 582 8.68 -20.95 -10.36
N PHE A 583 7.63 -20.31 -9.88
CA PHE A 583 6.28 -20.85 -10.05
C PHE A 583 5.82 -20.84 -11.50
N ASN A 584 6.10 -19.79 -12.27
CA ASN A 584 5.86 -19.78 -13.71
C ASN A 584 6.54 -20.97 -14.41
N ASN A 585 7.79 -21.22 -14.09
CA ASN A 585 8.54 -22.34 -14.66
C ASN A 585 7.91 -23.69 -14.27
N LYS A 586 7.42 -23.82 -13.05
CA LYS A 586 6.75 -25.03 -12.57
C LYS A 586 5.46 -25.30 -13.36
N ILE A 587 4.63 -24.28 -13.56
CA ILE A 587 3.39 -24.37 -14.34
C ILE A 587 3.70 -24.76 -15.78
N TRP A 588 4.66 -24.09 -16.39
CA TRP A 588 5.09 -24.35 -17.76
C TRP A 588 5.56 -25.77 -17.96
N ASN A 589 6.41 -26.27 -17.09
CA ASN A 589 6.95 -27.62 -17.17
C ASN A 589 5.87 -28.69 -16.96
N ALA A 590 4.95 -28.46 -16.00
CA ALA A 590 3.82 -29.36 -15.78
C ALA A 590 2.90 -29.42 -17.01
N PHE A 591 2.63 -28.28 -17.64
CA PHE A 591 1.83 -28.23 -18.85
C PHE A 591 2.49 -28.96 -20.03
N ARG A 592 3.80 -28.76 -20.23
CA ARG A 592 4.57 -29.47 -21.27
C ARG A 592 4.56 -30.99 -21.02
N LEU A 593 4.70 -31.42 -19.77
CA LEU A 593 4.61 -32.84 -19.41
C LEU A 593 3.27 -33.44 -19.89
N VAL A 594 2.17 -32.82 -19.53
CA VAL A 594 0.82 -33.31 -19.86
C VAL A 594 0.56 -33.30 -21.37
N LYS A 595 0.90 -32.21 -22.05
CA LYS A 595 0.69 -32.09 -23.50
C LYS A 595 1.63 -33.00 -24.32
N GLY A 596 2.70 -33.49 -23.73
CA GLY A 596 3.60 -34.45 -24.32
C GLY A 596 3.16 -35.92 -24.23
N TRP A 597 2.10 -36.21 -23.50
CA TRP A 597 1.59 -37.57 -23.37
C TRP A 597 0.89 -38.03 -24.67
N ASN A 598 1.12 -39.27 -25.06
CA ASN A 598 0.39 -39.93 -26.16
C ASN A 598 -0.89 -40.56 -25.58
N VAL A 599 -2.02 -40.35 -26.26
CA VAL A 599 -3.31 -40.87 -25.84
C VAL A 599 -3.66 -42.09 -26.63
N ASP A 600 -4.04 -43.16 -25.97
CA ASP A 600 -4.60 -44.38 -26.59
C ASP A 600 -6.09 -44.51 -26.18
N GLU A 601 -6.96 -44.38 -27.18
CA GLU A 601 -8.40 -44.43 -27.06
C GLU A 601 -8.93 -45.83 -26.60
N THR A 602 -8.10 -46.87 -26.73
CA THR A 602 -8.48 -48.24 -26.41
C THR A 602 -8.17 -48.63 -24.96
N LEU A 603 -7.36 -47.84 -24.26
CA LEU A 603 -6.95 -48.15 -22.90
C LEU A 603 -8.07 -47.88 -21.90
N PRO A 604 -8.36 -48.82 -20.99
CA PRO A 604 -9.24 -48.56 -19.86
C PRO A 604 -8.51 -47.65 -18.85
N GLN A 605 -9.30 -46.86 -18.11
CA GLN A 605 -8.74 -46.03 -17.04
C GLN A 605 -8.20 -46.94 -15.91
N PRO A 606 -6.89 -46.80 -15.55
CA PRO A 606 -6.36 -47.51 -14.40
C PRO A 606 -7.06 -47.14 -13.09
N GLN A 607 -7.14 -48.07 -12.15
CA GLN A 607 -7.76 -47.81 -10.84
C GLN A 607 -7.08 -46.68 -10.08
N THR A 608 -5.74 -46.64 -10.11
CA THR A 608 -4.95 -45.54 -9.54
C THR A 608 -5.35 -44.18 -10.10
N ALA A 609 -5.53 -44.08 -11.42
CA ALA A 609 -5.96 -42.87 -12.08
C ALA A 609 -7.40 -42.48 -11.71
N ALA A 610 -8.31 -43.46 -11.63
CA ALA A 610 -9.69 -43.22 -11.22
C ALA A 610 -9.77 -42.65 -9.79
N ILE A 611 -9.01 -43.20 -8.84
CA ILE A 611 -8.92 -42.71 -7.47
C ILE A 611 -8.27 -41.30 -7.43
N ALA A 612 -7.23 -41.08 -8.18
CA ALA A 612 -6.55 -39.80 -8.28
C ALA A 612 -7.49 -38.69 -8.80
N VAL A 613 -8.27 -39.02 -9.84
CA VAL A 613 -9.29 -38.10 -10.39
C VAL A 613 -10.36 -37.79 -9.36
N GLU A 614 -10.90 -38.78 -8.68
CA GLU A 614 -11.92 -38.60 -7.64
C GLU A 614 -11.39 -37.72 -6.50
N TRP A 615 -10.19 -38.00 -6.03
CA TRP A 615 -9.57 -37.22 -4.96
C TRP A 615 -9.28 -35.79 -5.39
N PHE A 616 -8.65 -35.57 -6.55
CA PHE A 616 -8.32 -34.23 -6.99
C PHE A 616 -9.55 -33.41 -7.32
N ASP A 617 -10.61 -34.03 -7.81
CA ASP A 617 -11.91 -33.36 -8.00
C ASP A 617 -12.45 -32.80 -6.67
N ALA A 618 -12.40 -33.59 -5.60
CA ALA A 618 -12.78 -33.17 -4.26
C ALA A 618 -11.87 -32.06 -3.73
N GLN A 619 -10.56 -32.20 -3.90
CA GLN A 619 -9.55 -31.21 -3.46
C GLN A 619 -9.68 -29.88 -4.20
N LEU A 620 -9.92 -29.92 -5.51
CA LEU A 620 -10.16 -28.74 -6.34
C LEU A 620 -11.42 -27.99 -5.87
N ASN A 621 -12.52 -28.67 -5.68
CA ASN A 621 -13.78 -28.05 -5.27
C ASN A 621 -13.71 -27.48 -3.86
N ARG A 622 -13.01 -28.14 -2.93
CA ARG A 622 -12.73 -27.60 -1.59
C ARG A 622 -11.92 -26.31 -1.67
N THR A 623 -10.88 -26.29 -2.50
CA THR A 623 -10.05 -25.09 -2.67
C THR A 623 -10.81 -23.98 -3.38
N LEU A 624 -11.67 -24.28 -4.34
CA LEU A 624 -12.55 -23.29 -4.98
C LEU A 624 -13.46 -22.60 -3.97
N GLU A 625 -14.05 -23.35 -3.04
CA GLU A 625 -14.88 -22.76 -1.96
C GLU A 625 -14.05 -21.86 -1.04
N GLU A 626 -12.87 -22.32 -0.64
CA GLU A 626 -11.94 -21.53 0.18
C GLU A 626 -11.53 -20.24 -0.53
N VAL A 627 -11.15 -20.31 -1.80
CA VAL A 627 -10.74 -19.13 -2.60
C VAL A 627 -11.89 -18.15 -2.77
N LYS A 628 -13.11 -18.64 -3.02
CA LYS A 628 -14.30 -17.79 -3.12
C LYS A 628 -14.58 -17.05 -1.81
N ASP A 629 -14.48 -17.71 -0.66
CA ASP A 629 -14.61 -17.08 0.65
C ASP A 629 -13.51 -16.04 0.91
N LEU A 630 -12.26 -16.37 0.59
CA LEU A 630 -11.12 -15.47 0.77
C LEU A 630 -11.24 -14.20 -0.11
N PHE A 631 -11.66 -14.33 -1.35
CA PHE A 631 -11.95 -13.18 -2.21
C PHE A 631 -13.09 -12.33 -1.64
N GLY A 632 -14.15 -12.93 -1.17
CA GLY A 632 -15.27 -12.23 -0.52
C GLY A 632 -14.86 -11.43 0.72
N LYS A 633 -13.79 -11.84 1.38
CA LYS A 633 -13.19 -11.19 2.54
C LYS A 633 -12.03 -10.25 2.20
N TYR A 634 -11.73 -10.04 0.94
CA TYR A 634 -10.56 -9.27 0.45
C TYR A 634 -9.19 -9.79 0.94
N ARG A 635 -9.10 -11.09 1.19
CA ARG A 635 -7.86 -11.76 1.61
C ARG A 635 -7.13 -12.34 0.39
N LEU A 636 -6.69 -11.46 -0.50
CA LEU A 636 -6.16 -11.81 -1.83
C LEU A 636 -4.85 -12.60 -1.77
N SER A 637 -3.96 -12.25 -0.86
CA SER A 637 -2.69 -12.95 -0.65
C SER A 637 -2.93 -14.41 -0.24
N GLU A 638 -3.87 -14.65 0.66
CA GLU A 638 -4.24 -16.00 1.11
C GLU A 638 -4.95 -16.79 0.01
N ALA A 639 -5.80 -16.12 -0.80
CA ALA A 639 -6.43 -16.75 -1.97
C ALA A 639 -5.36 -17.25 -2.96
N LEU A 640 -4.37 -16.42 -3.28
CA LEU A 640 -3.25 -16.82 -4.13
C LEU A 640 -2.46 -17.98 -3.52
N MET A 641 -2.17 -17.94 -2.22
CA MET A 641 -1.45 -19.02 -1.54
C MET A 641 -2.21 -20.35 -1.59
N ALA A 642 -3.55 -20.31 -1.47
CA ALA A 642 -4.37 -21.51 -1.59
C ALA A 642 -4.29 -22.12 -3.00
N VAL A 643 -4.35 -21.30 -4.05
CA VAL A 643 -4.18 -21.77 -5.44
C VAL A 643 -2.75 -22.24 -5.71
N TYR A 644 -1.75 -21.55 -5.17
CA TYR A 644 -0.35 -21.94 -5.27
C TYR A 644 -0.12 -23.34 -4.70
N LYS A 645 -0.61 -23.61 -3.49
CA LYS A 645 -0.53 -24.92 -2.84
C LYS A 645 -1.31 -25.99 -3.58
N LEU A 646 -2.50 -25.66 -4.06
CA LEU A 646 -3.32 -26.59 -4.86
C LEU A 646 -2.55 -27.02 -6.11
N PHE A 647 -1.90 -26.09 -6.80
CA PHE A 647 -1.14 -26.41 -8.01
C PHE A 647 0.18 -27.14 -7.69
N TRP A 648 0.99 -26.57 -6.79
CA TRP A 648 2.33 -27.10 -6.54
C TRP A 648 2.31 -28.41 -5.76
N ASP A 649 1.60 -28.44 -4.64
CA ASP A 649 1.60 -29.58 -3.74
C ASP A 649 0.63 -30.67 -4.21
N GLU A 650 -0.64 -30.29 -4.44
CA GLU A 650 -1.68 -31.29 -4.71
C GLU A 650 -1.68 -31.76 -6.17
N PHE A 651 -1.71 -30.84 -7.11
CA PHE A 651 -1.76 -31.18 -8.53
C PHE A 651 -0.43 -31.72 -9.04
N SER A 652 0.65 -30.94 -8.91
CA SER A 652 1.94 -31.31 -9.50
C SER A 652 2.63 -32.45 -8.71
N SER A 653 2.68 -32.39 -7.38
CA SER A 653 3.42 -33.34 -6.57
C SER A 653 2.67 -34.64 -6.31
N TRP A 654 1.34 -34.62 -6.32
CA TRP A 654 0.53 -35.81 -6.09
C TRP A 654 -0.25 -36.26 -7.30
N TYR A 655 -1.18 -35.43 -7.82
CA TYR A 655 -2.06 -35.86 -8.89
C TYR A 655 -1.30 -36.30 -10.14
N LEU A 656 -0.40 -35.45 -10.66
CA LEU A 656 0.37 -35.77 -11.87
C LEU A 656 1.27 -37.01 -11.66
N GLU A 657 1.85 -37.19 -10.49
CA GLU A 657 2.67 -38.37 -10.17
C GLU A 657 1.84 -39.64 -10.13
N MET A 658 0.58 -39.57 -9.69
CA MET A 658 -0.32 -40.71 -9.67
C MET A 658 -0.85 -41.11 -11.04
N VAL A 659 -1.08 -40.14 -11.94
CA VAL A 659 -1.70 -40.41 -13.24
C VAL A 659 -0.72 -40.51 -14.39
N LYS A 660 0.50 -39.99 -14.25
CA LYS A 660 1.48 -40.04 -15.34
C LYS A 660 1.72 -41.49 -15.81
N PRO A 661 1.70 -41.74 -17.14
CA PRO A 661 2.03 -43.06 -17.68
C PRO A 661 3.50 -43.37 -17.41
N ALA A 662 3.84 -44.67 -17.49
CA ALA A 662 5.21 -45.10 -17.46
C ALA A 662 5.95 -44.51 -18.67
N TYR A 663 7.27 -44.38 -18.57
CA TYR A 663 8.08 -43.79 -19.64
C TYR A 663 7.78 -44.41 -21.02
N GLN A 664 7.48 -43.57 -22.00
CA GLN A 664 7.10 -43.94 -23.38
C GLN A 664 5.82 -44.80 -23.51
N GLN A 665 5.04 -44.94 -22.45
CA GLN A 665 3.73 -45.60 -22.53
C GLN A 665 2.62 -44.55 -22.73
N PRO A 666 1.52 -44.91 -23.41
CA PRO A 666 0.38 -44.04 -23.59
C PRO A 666 -0.48 -43.91 -22.31
N ILE A 667 -1.26 -42.84 -22.27
CA ILE A 667 -2.29 -42.61 -21.26
C ILE A 667 -3.68 -42.90 -21.83
N ASP A 668 -4.60 -43.36 -21.01
CA ASP A 668 -5.99 -43.49 -21.36
C ASP A 668 -6.69 -42.15 -21.58
N ARG A 669 -7.66 -42.11 -22.50
CA ARG A 669 -8.42 -40.90 -22.85
C ARG A 669 -9.12 -40.26 -21.63
N LYS A 670 -9.74 -41.07 -20.80
CA LYS A 670 -10.55 -40.57 -19.67
C LYS A 670 -9.71 -39.82 -18.65
N THR A 671 -8.54 -40.35 -18.32
CA THR A 671 -7.59 -39.65 -17.39
C THR A 671 -6.99 -38.41 -18.04
N TYR A 672 -6.63 -38.49 -19.32
CA TYR A 672 -6.09 -37.36 -20.04
C TYR A 672 -7.08 -36.18 -20.09
N ASP A 673 -8.33 -36.43 -20.46
CA ASP A 673 -9.38 -35.42 -20.53
C ASP A 673 -9.67 -34.81 -19.15
N ALA A 674 -9.66 -35.61 -18.09
CA ALA A 674 -9.78 -35.13 -16.70
C ALA A 674 -8.61 -34.20 -16.34
N THR A 675 -7.40 -34.60 -16.71
CA THR A 675 -6.18 -33.77 -16.44
C THR A 675 -6.23 -32.42 -17.17
N LEU A 676 -6.67 -32.41 -18.44
CA LEU A 676 -6.85 -31.15 -19.18
C LEU A 676 -7.94 -30.26 -18.54
N ARG A 677 -9.04 -30.87 -18.08
CA ARG A 677 -10.10 -30.14 -17.38
C ARG A 677 -9.60 -29.53 -16.08
N TYR A 678 -8.76 -30.22 -15.33
CA TYR A 678 -8.13 -29.66 -14.13
C TYR A 678 -7.14 -28.55 -14.44
N PHE A 679 -6.36 -28.71 -15.50
CA PHE A 679 -5.49 -27.62 -15.98
C PHE A 679 -6.29 -26.38 -16.36
N ASP A 680 -7.40 -26.54 -17.06
CA ASP A 680 -8.28 -25.43 -17.42
C ASP A 680 -8.80 -24.70 -16.16
N ALA A 681 -9.28 -25.43 -15.17
CA ALA A 681 -9.73 -24.84 -13.90
C ALA A 681 -8.61 -24.12 -13.15
N LEU A 682 -7.44 -24.73 -13.04
CA LEU A 682 -6.28 -24.13 -12.36
C LEU A 682 -5.78 -22.87 -13.06
N LEU A 683 -5.71 -22.87 -14.39
CA LEU A 683 -5.33 -21.69 -15.17
C LEU A 683 -6.34 -20.55 -14.96
N ARG A 684 -7.63 -20.83 -14.94
CA ARG A 684 -8.66 -19.82 -14.68
C ARG A 684 -8.58 -19.28 -13.26
N MET A 685 -8.28 -20.10 -12.25
CA MET A 685 -8.07 -19.65 -10.87
C MET A 685 -6.82 -18.76 -10.73
N LEU A 686 -5.78 -19.02 -11.51
CA LEU A 686 -4.53 -18.26 -11.50
C LEU A 686 -4.59 -16.99 -12.33
N HIS A 687 -5.46 -16.93 -13.33
CA HIS A 687 -5.46 -15.84 -14.33
C HIS A 687 -5.53 -14.44 -13.71
N PRO A 688 -6.35 -14.12 -12.69
CA PRO A 688 -6.35 -12.80 -12.08
C PRO A 688 -4.98 -12.36 -11.55
N PHE A 689 -4.19 -13.30 -11.05
CA PHE A 689 -2.87 -13.06 -10.49
C PHE A 689 -1.75 -13.06 -11.54
N MET A 690 -1.84 -13.97 -12.51
CA MET A 690 -0.80 -14.28 -13.49
C MET A 690 -1.37 -14.32 -14.91
N PRO A 691 -1.74 -13.14 -15.45
CA PRO A 691 -2.55 -13.08 -16.68
C PRO A 691 -1.83 -13.59 -17.94
N PHE A 692 -0.53 -13.44 -18.04
CA PHE A 692 0.20 -13.74 -19.28
C PHE A 692 0.46 -15.23 -19.50
N ILE A 693 1.05 -15.91 -18.52
CA ILE A 693 1.31 -17.35 -18.64
C ILE A 693 0.01 -18.14 -18.74
N THR A 694 -1.00 -17.72 -18.00
CA THR A 694 -2.31 -18.39 -18.02
C THR A 694 -3.01 -18.25 -19.36
N GLU A 695 -2.93 -17.08 -20.02
CA GLU A 695 -3.45 -16.90 -21.36
C GLU A 695 -2.69 -17.75 -22.38
N GLU A 696 -1.36 -17.75 -22.33
CA GLU A 696 -0.52 -18.55 -23.23
C GLU A 696 -0.90 -20.03 -23.15
N LEU A 697 -0.92 -20.59 -21.96
CA LEU A 697 -1.20 -22.00 -21.76
C LEU A 697 -2.66 -22.38 -22.06
N TRP A 698 -3.58 -21.50 -21.72
CA TRP A 698 -5.01 -21.71 -21.98
C TRP A 698 -5.33 -21.76 -23.49
N GLN A 699 -4.65 -20.94 -24.28
CA GLN A 699 -4.73 -20.97 -25.75
C GLN A 699 -4.18 -22.26 -26.34
N HIS A 700 -3.20 -22.89 -25.69
CA HIS A 700 -2.62 -24.17 -26.12
C HIS A 700 -3.36 -25.41 -25.56
N LEU A 701 -4.30 -25.21 -24.62
CA LEU A 701 -4.99 -26.31 -23.98
C LEU A 701 -5.97 -27.01 -24.93
N TYR A 702 -6.73 -26.22 -25.69
CA TYR A 702 -7.68 -26.62 -26.71
C TYR A 702 -7.57 -25.70 -27.93
N ASP A 703 -8.13 -26.12 -29.06
CA ASP A 703 -8.26 -25.25 -30.21
C ASP A 703 -9.24 -24.11 -29.90
N ARG A 704 -8.79 -22.87 -30.07
CA ARG A 704 -9.54 -21.66 -29.80
C ARG A 704 -9.80 -20.86 -31.07
N LYS A 705 -10.94 -20.18 -31.12
CA LYS A 705 -11.25 -19.21 -32.16
C LYS A 705 -10.55 -17.88 -31.88
N GLU A 706 -10.28 -17.11 -32.93
CA GLU A 706 -9.77 -15.75 -32.74
C GLU A 706 -10.77 -14.92 -31.94
N GLY A 707 -10.27 -14.16 -30.96
CA GLY A 707 -11.07 -13.37 -30.02
C GLY A 707 -11.40 -14.09 -28.70
N GLU A 708 -11.27 -15.42 -28.65
CA GLU A 708 -11.42 -16.14 -27.37
C GLU A 708 -10.23 -15.87 -26.46
N SER A 709 -10.52 -15.62 -25.19
CA SER A 709 -9.52 -15.36 -24.15
C SER A 709 -9.96 -15.95 -22.81
N ILE A 710 -8.98 -16.42 -22.04
CA ILE A 710 -9.20 -16.83 -20.65
C ILE A 710 -9.79 -15.70 -19.81
N MET A 711 -9.49 -14.47 -20.17
CA MET A 711 -9.98 -13.25 -19.50
C MET A 711 -11.51 -13.19 -19.45
N THR A 712 -12.18 -13.72 -20.45
CA THR A 712 -13.65 -13.75 -20.55
C THR A 712 -14.25 -15.12 -20.23
N ALA A 713 -13.42 -16.10 -19.92
CA ALA A 713 -13.86 -17.41 -19.44
C ALA A 713 -14.43 -17.29 -18.03
N ARG A 714 -15.47 -18.08 -17.74
CA ARG A 714 -16.08 -18.07 -16.40
C ARG A 714 -15.14 -18.67 -15.35
N MET A 715 -15.08 -18.03 -14.18
CA MET A 715 -14.42 -18.62 -13.02
C MET A 715 -15.10 -19.95 -12.67
N PRO A 716 -14.34 -21.01 -12.36
CA PRO A 716 -14.94 -22.28 -11.94
C PRO A 716 -15.78 -22.10 -10.67
N GLU A 717 -16.97 -22.68 -10.66
CA GLU A 717 -17.85 -22.68 -9.48
C GLU A 717 -17.64 -23.94 -8.64
N PRO A 718 -17.51 -23.81 -7.30
CA PRO A 718 -17.34 -24.96 -6.43
C PRO A 718 -18.57 -25.86 -6.42
N GLN A 719 -18.33 -27.18 -6.39
CA GLN A 719 -19.35 -28.20 -6.22
C GLN A 719 -19.25 -28.82 -4.82
N PRO A 720 -20.31 -29.47 -4.31
CA PRO A 720 -20.26 -30.14 -3.01
C PRO A 720 -19.13 -31.18 -2.94
N VAL A 721 -18.49 -31.27 -1.81
CA VAL A 721 -17.32 -32.12 -1.57
C VAL A 721 -17.61 -33.18 -0.54
N ASP A 722 -17.26 -34.43 -0.86
CA ASP A 722 -17.21 -35.51 0.14
C ASP A 722 -15.84 -35.43 0.88
N MET A 723 -15.89 -34.95 2.12
CA MET A 723 -14.69 -34.80 2.95
C MET A 723 -14.05 -36.14 3.33
N GLU A 724 -14.77 -37.27 3.28
CA GLU A 724 -14.17 -38.57 3.57
C GLU A 724 -13.12 -38.94 2.52
N ILE A 725 -13.33 -38.60 1.26
CA ILE A 725 -12.36 -38.82 0.18
C ILE A 725 -11.05 -38.08 0.48
N ILE A 726 -11.14 -36.81 0.92
CA ILE A 726 -9.97 -35.99 1.27
C ILE A 726 -9.27 -36.57 2.50
N ASN A 727 -10.01 -36.87 3.57
CA ASN A 727 -9.43 -37.39 4.82
C ASN A 727 -8.75 -38.73 4.62
N ARG A 728 -9.33 -39.62 3.83
CA ARG A 728 -8.77 -40.92 3.44
C ARG A 728 -7.43 -40.71 2.71
N PHE A 729 -7.39 -39.76 1.81
CA PHE A 729 -6.19 -39.46 1.02
C PHE A 729 -5.08 -38.81 1.88
N GLU A 730 -5.44 -37.95 2.84
CA GLU A 730 -4.46 -37.41 3.79
C GLU A 730 -3.78 -38.51 4.61
N THR A 731 -4.52 -39.55 5.04
CA THR A 731 -3.95 -40.74 5.67
C THR A 731 -3.01 -41.46 4.69
N THR A 732 -3.40 -41.62 3.44
CA THR A 732 -2.57 -42.21 2.39
C THR A 732 -1.25 -41.44 2.20
N LYS A 733 -1.30 -40.11 2.18
CA LYS A 733 -0.10 -39.27 2.10
C LYS A 733 0.87 -39.52 3.28
N LEU A 734 0.34 -39.66 4.50
CA LEU A 734 1.16 -39.92 5.68
C LEU A 734 1.85 -41.29 5.58
N VAL A 735 1.15 -42.31 5.09
CA VAL A 735 1.74 -43.64 4.88
C VAL A 735 2.85 -43.58 3.81
N VAL A 736 2.60 -42.91 2.68
CA VAL A 736 3.61 -42.67 1.63
C VAL A 736 4.85 -41.98 2.21
N ALA A 737 4.65 -40.94 3.00
CA ALA A 737 5.74 -40.19 3.65
C ALA A 737 6.55 -41.09 4.59
N GLY A 738 5.88 -41.93 5.39
CA GLY A 738 6.52 -42.90 6.29
C GLY A 738 7.42 -43.92 5.54
N ILE A 739 6.90 -44.47 4.44
CA ILE A 739 7.65 -45.39 3.58
C ILE A 739 8.88 -44.71 2.98
N ARG A 740 8.69 -43.50 2.41
CA ARG A 740 9.80 -42.71 1.82
C ARG A 740 10.86 -42.35 2.87
N THR A 741 10.46 -42.07 4.09
CA THR A 741 11.36 -41.80 5.20
C THR A 741 12.21 -43.03 5.52
N ILE A 742 11.61 -44.20 5.59
CA ILE A 742 12.35 -45.45 5.81
C ILE A 742 13.33 -45.72 4.66
N ARG A 743 12.89 -45.52 3.38
CA ARG A 743 13.80 -45.63 2.25
C ARG A 743 15.04 -44.73 2.38
N LEU A 744 14.83 -43.48 2.74
CA LEU A 744 15.90 -42.52 2.92
C LEU A 744 16.83 -42.94 4.08
N GLN A 745 16.27 -43.28 5.24
CA GLN A 745 17.03 -43.67 6.42
C GLN A 745 17.85 -44.95 6.24
N LYS A 746 17.30 -45.89 5.48
CA LYS A 746 17.96 -47.21 5.25
C LYS A 746 18.72 -47.27 3.93
N GLY A 747 18.79 -46.17 3.17
CA GLY A 747 19.53 -46.10 1.90
C GLY A 747 18.92 -47.02 0.81
N ILE A 748 17.63 -47.30 0.86
CA ILE A 748 16.92 -48.19 -0.12
C ILE A 748 16.62 -47.40 -1.36
N ALA A 749 17.09 -47.88 -2.51
CA ALA A 749 16.84 -47.23 -3.79
C ALA A 749 15.35 -47.28 -4.18
N ASN A 750 14.87 -46.19 -4.80
CA ASN A 750 13.45 -46.10 -5.21
C ASN A 750 13.00 -47.19 -6.19
N LYS A 751 13.92 -47.77 -6.95
CA LYS A 751 13.66 -48.89 -7.88
C LYS A 751 13.46 -50.22 -7.21
N GLU A 752 13.88 -50.36 -5.95
CA GLU A 752 13.75 -51.60 -5.20
C GLU A 752 12.29 -51.74 -4.69
N GLN A 753 11.71 -52.92 -4.93
CA GLN A 753 10.38 -53.25 -4.48
C GLN A 753 10.36 -53.64 -3.01
N LEU A 754 9.39 -53.10 -2.25
CA LEU A 754 9.25 -53.38 -0.81
C LEU A 754 7.92 -54.10 -0.54
N THR A 755 7.88 -54.87 0.56
CA THR A 755 6.65 -55.34 1.16
C THR A 755 6.21 -54.42 2.28
N LEU A 756 4.96 -53.94 2.29
CA LEU A 756 4.39 -53.20 3.39
C LEU A 756 3.52 -54.12 4.26
N GLN A 757 3.89 -54.24 5.54
CA GLN A 757 3.13 -54.98 6.52
C GLN A 757 2.31 -54.02 7.38
N ILE A 758 1.06 -54.33 7.63
CA ILE A 758 0.09 -53.50 8.34
C ILE A 758 -0.33 -54.21 9.61
N ILE A 759 -0.25 -53.52 10.74
CA ILE A 759 -0.67 -54.01 12.06
C ILE A 759 -1.75 -53.04 12.58
N GLY A 760 -2.99 -53.55 12.65
CA GLY A 760 -4.17 -52.77 13.04
C GLY A 760 -5.12 -52.48 11.89
N ALA A 761 -6.03 -51.54 12.12
CA ALA A 761 -7.06 -51.21 11.13
C ALA A 761 -6.47 -50.36 9.99
N HIS A 762 -6.74 -50.71 8.74
CA HIS A 762 -6.33 -50.00 7.54
C HIS A 762 -7.43 -49.99 6.51
N ASP A 763 -7.62 -48.84 5.85
CA ASP A 763 -8.52 -48.74 4.71
C ASP A 763 -7.77 -49.07 3.42
N HIS A 764 -8.09 -50.19 2.84
CA HIS A 764 -7.46 -50.73 1.63
C HIS A 764 -7.87 -50.03 0.32
N SER A 765 -8.75 -49.04 0.38
CA SER A 765 -9.28 -48.34 -0.80
C SER A 765 -8.21 -47.70 -1.66
N ASN A 766 -7.12 -47.25 -1.04
CA ASN A 766 -6.00 -46.54 -1.71
C ASN A 766 -4.71 -47.37 -1.81
N ASP A 767 -4.76 -48.67 -1.65
CA ASP A 767 -3.56 -49.53 -1.69
C ASP A 767 -2.84 -49.46 -3.03
N CYS A 768 -3.58 -49.33 -4.14
CA CYS A 768 -2.97 -49.15 -5.45
C CYS A 768 -2.18 -47.84 -5.56
N ILE A 769 -2.55 -46.79 -4.84
CA ILE A 769 -1.80 -45.54 -4.73
C ILE A 769 -0.50 -45.79 -3.96
N LEU A 770 -0.58 -46.45 -2.80
CA LEU A 770 0.60 -46.80 -2.01
C LEU A 770 1.60 -47.61 -2.85
N THR A 771 1.11 -48.60 -3.58
CA THR A 771 1.90 -49.45 -4.46
C THR A 771 2.61 -48.64 -5.53
N LYS A 772 1.90 -47.78 -6.24
CA LYS A 772 2.48 -46.95 -7.30
C LYS A 772 3.46 -45.88 -6.77
N MET A 773 3.07 -45.18 -5.71
CA MET A 773 3.83 -44.02 -5.22
C MET A 773 5.08 -44.39 -4.44
N THR A 774 5.15 -45.61 -3.92
CA THR A 774 6.27 -46.09 -3.11
C THR A 774 6.92 -47.38 -3.60
N ASN A 775 6.54 -47.84 -4.80
CA ASN A 775 7.05 -49.06 -5.45
C ASN A 775 7.00 -50.29 -4.55
N LEU A 776 5.76 -50.66 -4.13
CA LEU A 776 5.56 -51.86 -3.31
C LEU A 776 5.33 -53.09 -4.23
N ALA A 777 5.85 -54.22 -3.80
CA ALA A 777 5.54 -55.53 -4.40
C ALA A 777 4.21 -56.08 -3.82
N THR A 778 4.04 -56.04 -2.49
CA THR A 778 2.90 -56.53 -1.77
C THR A 778 2.53 -55.63 -0.59
N ILE A 779 1.23 -55.71 -0.20
CA ILE A 779 0.72 -55.14 1.05
C ILE A 779 0.07 -56.27 1.82
N GLU A 780 0.45 -56.49 3.05
CA GLU A 780 0.06 -57.64 3.87
C GLU A 780 -0.44 -57.15 5.24
N THR A 781 -1.53 -57.73 5.74
CA THR A 781 -1.97 -57.51 7.12
C THR A 781 -1.37 -58.59 7.99
N ILE A 782 -0.71 -58.22 9.07
CA ILE A 782 -0.05 -59.15 10.01
C ILE A 782 -0.47 -58.85 11.45
N GLU A 783 -0.32 -59.82 12.34
CA GLU A 783 -0.64 -59.63 13.77
C GLU A 783 0.58 -59.07 14.54
N GLU A 784 1.78 -59.53 14.24
CA GLU A 784 3.05 -59.12 14.87
C GLU A 784 4.11 -58.92 13.82
N LYS A 785 4.93 -57.86 14.00
CA LYS A 785 6.07 -57.54 13.09
C LYS A 785 7.33 -58.29 13.50
N ASP A 786 8.19 -58.53 12.54
CA ASP A 786 9.57 -58.90 12.82
C ASP A 786 10.27 -57.77 13.65
N PRO A 787 10.89 -58.09 14.76
CA PRO A 787 11.67 -57.08 15.55
C PRO A 787 12.70 -56.31 14.73
N ALA A 788 13.23 -56.90 13.66
CA ALA A 788 14.19 -56.25 12.76
C ALA A 788 13.54 -55.39 11.67
N ALA A 789 12.22 -55.43 11.51
CA ALA A 789 11.51 -54.59 10.53
C ALA A 789 11.57 -53.12 10.91
N ALA A 790 11.81 -52.26 9.92
CA ALA A 790 11.66 -50.81 10.08
C ALA A 790 10.17 -50.48 10.14
N SER A 791 9.73 -49.69 11.11
CA SER A 791 8.33 -49.37 11.27
C SER A 791 8.09 -47.90 11.54
N PHE A 792 6.85 -47.46 11.27
CA PHE A 792 6.34 -46.13 11.58
C PHE A 792 4.82 -46.24 11.90
N ARG A 793 4.28 -45.20 12.50
CA ARG A 793 2.87 -45.16 12.85
C ARG A 793 2.17 -44.01 12.13
N VAL A 794 0.95 -44.28 11.66
CA VAL A 794 0.02 -43.25 11.20
C VAL A 794 -1.28 -43.48 11.97
N HIS A 795 -1.68 -42.52 12.77
CA HIS A 795 -2.78 -42.65 13.73
C HIS A 795 -2.60 -43.88 14.64
N ALA A 796 -3.56 -44.77 14.68
CA ALA A 796 -3.52 -45.99 15.52
C ALA A 796 -2.88 -47.20 14.81
N THR A 797 -2.59 -47.10 13.51
CA THR A 797 -2.05 -48.18 12.71
C THR A 797 -0.54 -48.19 12.62
N GLU A 798 0.09 -49.30 12.82
CA GLU A 798 1.52 -49.50 12.63
C GLU A 798 1.80 -50.07 11.25
N TYR A 799 2.76 -49.53 10.56
CA TYR A 799 3.25 -50.00 9.27
C TYR A 799 4.70 -50.44 9.40
N ALA A 800 5.04 -51.62 8.86
CA ALA A 800 6.37 -52.18 8.93
C ALA A 800 6.90 -52.59 7.55
N ILE A 801 8.15 -52.45 7.34
CA ILE A 801 8.87 -52.91 6.14
C ILE A 801 9.89 -53.92 6.60
N PRO A 802 9.71 -55.24 6.25
CA PRO A 802 10.69 -56.26 6.58
C PRO A 802 12.01 -55.96 5.86
N MET A 803 13.09 -56.06 6.58
CA MET A 803 14.45 -55.89 6.05
C MET A 803 14.91 -57.23 5.52
N SER A 804 14.85 -57.45 4.21
CA SER A 804 15.41 -58.65 3.60
C SER A 804 16.93 -58.66 3.64
N ASN A 805 17.49 -59.62 4.36
CA ASN A 805 18.88 -60.07 4.39
C ASN A 805 19.98 -59.11 4.82
N ALA A 806 20.58 -59.51 5.94
CA ALA A 806 21.89 -59.06 6.42
C ALA A 806 22.10 -57.55 6.28
N ILE A 807 21.44 -56.80 7.19
CA ILE A 807 22.06 -55.59 7.66
C ILE A 807 23.48 -56.01 8.02
N ASP A 808 24.49 -55.44 7.33
CA ASP A 808 25.82 -55.46 7.87
C ASP A 808 25.74 -54.72 9.20
N VAL A 809 25.42 -55.46 10.25
CA VAL A 809 25.17 -54.95 11.59
C VAL A 809 26.38 -54.13 12.03
N GLU A 810 27.56 -54.47 11.54
CA GLU A 810 28.81 -53.75 11.84
C GLU A 810 28.86 -52.41 11.13
N ALA A 811 28.42 -52.35 9.87
CA ALA A 811 28.34 -51.10 9.08
C ALA A 811 27.24 -50.15 9.60
N GLU A 812 26.07 -50.67 9.96
CA GLU A 812 24.98 -49.90 10.52
C GLU A 812 25.29 -49.40 11.93
N LEU A 813 25.90 -50.20 12.77
CA LEU A 813 26.43 -49.83 14.08
C LEU A 813 27.46 -48.69 13.98
N LYS A 814 28.40 -48.79 13.05
CA LYS A 814 29.39 -47.77 12.81
C LYS A 814 28.78 -46.44 12.34
N LYS A 815 27.73 -46.52 11.52
CA LYS A 815 26.99 -45.35 11.07
C LYS A 815 26.24 -44.69 12.22
N LEU A 816 25.47 -45.46 13.00
CA LEU A 816 24.71 -44.95 14.13
C LEU A 816 25.66 -44.40 15.24
N GLU A 817 26.81 -45.01 15.49
CA GLU A 817 27.80 -44.51 16.43
C GLU A 817 28.44 -43.20 15.96
N ALA A 818 28.64 -43.03 14.62
CA ALA A 818 29.09 -41.77 14.03
C ALA A 818 28.03 -40.65 14.15
N GLU A 819 26.75 -40.98 13.89
CA GLU A 819 25.64 -40.04 14.06
C GLU A 819 25.45 -39.66 15.54
N LEU A 820 25.58 -40.62 16.47
CA LEU A 820 25.51 -40.37 17.90
C LEU A 820 26.62 -39.41 18.35
N LYS A 821 27.82 -39.65 17.90
CA LYS A 821 28.98 -38.78 18.19
C LYS A 821 28.79 -37.37 17.65
N TYR A 822 28.24 -37.27 16.46
CA TYR A 822 27.91 -35.97 15.86
C TYR A 822 26.80 -35.22 16.66
N ALA A 823 25.71 -35.92 17.03
CA ALA A 823 24.60 -35.35 17.81
C ALA A 823 25.09 -34.94 19.23
N GLN A 824 25.95 -35.70 19.86
CA GLN A 824 26.57 -35.35 21.15
C GLN A 824 27.49 -34.12 21.03
N GLY A 825 28.29 -34.02 19.96
CA GLY A 825 29.08 -32.84 19.65
C GLY A 825 28.22 -31.58 19.41
N PHE A 826 27.12 -31.74 18.69
CA PHE A 826 26.17 -30.68 18.48
C PHE A 826 25.51 -30.22 19.80
N LEU A 827 25.03 -31.16 20.60
CA LEU A 827 24.45 -30.87 21.92
C LEU A 827 25.44 -30.12 22.82
N LYS A 828 26.69 -30.54 22.85
CA LYS A 828 27.77 -29.87 23.62
C LYS A 828 27.94 -28.41 23.17
N THR A 829 27.87 -28.15 21.87
CA THR A 829 27.98 -26.79 21.33
C THR A 829 26.80 -25.93 21.75
N VAL A 830 25.57 -26.48 21.65
CA VAL A 830 24.32 -25.77 22.05
C VAL A 830 24.33 -25.53 23.57
N MET A 831 24.75 -26.51 24.37
CA MET A 831 24.85 -26.34 25.81
C MET A 831 25.94 -25.34 26.22
N GLY A 832 27.05 -25.25 25.48
CA GLY A 832 28.04 -24.20 25.66
C GLY A 832 27.51 -22.79 25.45
N LYS A 833 26.67 -22.62 24.45
CA LYS A 833 25.97 -21.34 24.22
C LYS A 833 24.98 -21.01 25.33
N LEU A 834 24.16 -21.99 25.73
CA LEU A 834 23.16 -21.81 26.80
C LEU A 834 23.79 -21.68 28.19
N GLY A 835 25.01 -22.19 28.41
CA GLY A 835 25.80 -22.01 29.62
C GLY A 835 26.54 -20.67 29.71
N ASN A 836 26.54 -19.89 28.63
CA ASN A 836 27.12 -18.55 28.63
C ASN A 836 26.10 -17.53 29.14
N GLU A 837 26.24 -17.10 30.39
CA GLU A 837 25.30 -16.13 31.02
C GLU A 837 25.17 -14.84 30.23
N ARG A 838 26.24 -14.35 29.61
CA ARG A 838 26.21 -13.14 28.80
C ARG A 838 25.34 -13.32 27.51
N PHE A 839 25.40 -14.52 26.93
CA PHE A 839 24.55 -14.84 25.78
C PHE A 839 23.06 -14.89 26.18
N VAL A 840 22.74 -15.59 27.27
CA VAL A 840 21.37 -15.79 27.75
C VAL A 840 20.73 -14.48 28.20
N GLN A 841 21.50 -13.56 28.77
CA GLN A 841 21.02 -12.27 29.26
C GLN A 841 20.89 -11.20 28.17
N ASN A 842 21.70 -11.25 27.10
CA ASN A 842 21.79 -10.19 26.10
C ASN A 842 21.21 -10.56 24.72
N ALA A 843 20.99 -11.85 24.46
CA ALA A 843 20.38 -12.28 23.20
C ALA A 843 18.86 -12.11 23.23
N PRO A 844 18.20 -11.81 22.07
CA PRO A 844 16.75 -11.76 21.97
C PRO A 844 16.10 -13.06 22.48
N GLU A 845 14.98 -12.95 23.20
CA GLU A 845 14.29 -14.09 23.81
C GLU A 845 13.97 -15.21 22.81
N ALA A 846 13.58 -14.83 21.58
CA ALA A 846 13.34 -15.78 20.48
C ALA A 846 14.58 -16.60 20.09
N VAL A 847 15.78 -16.02 20.18
CA VAL A 847 17.04 -16.70 19.86
C VAL A 847 17.39 -17.69 20.97
N VAL A 848 17.22 -17.31 22.24
CA VAL A 848 17.42 -18.19 23.39
C VAL A 848 16.42 -19.35 23.37
N ALA A 849 15.16 -19.09 23.06
CA ALA A 849 14.11 -20.11 22.91
C ALA A 849 14.46 -21.12 21.80
N MET A 850 14.99 -20.62 20.66
CA MET A 850 15.42 -21.49 19.55
C MET A 850 16.61 -22.38 19.94
N GLU A 851 17.60 -21.88 20.69
CA GLU A 851 18.70 -22.69 21.17
C GLU A 851 18.25 -23.72 22.24
N ARG A 852 17.27 -23.40 23.09
CA ARG A 852 16.63 -24.35 23.99
C ARG A 852 15.90 -25.48 23.26
N LYS A 853 15.18 -25.14 22.17
CA LYS A 853 14.54 -26.12 21.31
C LYS A 853 15.55 -27.03 20.64
N LYS A 854 16.62 -26.48 20.08
CA LYS A 854 17.74 -27.28 19.52
C LYS A 854 18.37 -28.24 20.53
N LYS A 855 18.46 -27.84 21.81
CA LYS A 855 18.91 -28.71 22.89
C LYS A 855 17.98 -29.89 23.09
N ALA A 856 16.65 -29.63 23.21
CA ALA A 856 15.65 -30.67 23.40
C ALA A 856 15.61 -31.64 22.22
N ASP A 857 15.62 -31.14 21.00
CA ASP A 857 15.64 -31.95 19.76
C ASP A 857 16.92 -32.83 19.68
N ALA A 858 18.05 -32.29 20.10
CA ALA A 858 19.32 -33.04 20.13
C ALA A 858 19.35 -34.13 21.21
N GLU A 859 18.79 -33.84 22.39
CA GLU A 859 18.67 -34.82 23.48
C GLU A 859 17.74 -35.97 23.09
N GLU A 860 16.62 -35.69 22.44
CA GLU A 860 15.68 -36.69 21.93
C GLU A 860 16.31 -37.55 20.82
N LYS A 861 17.05 -36.93 19.91
CA LYS A 861 17.78 -37.62 18.85
C LYS A 861 18.89 -38.55 19.43
N ILE A 862 19.64 -38.10 20.43
CA ILE A 862 20.66 -38.91 21.11
C ILE A 862 20.02 -40.11 21.75
N LYS A 863 18.91 -39.94 22.49
CA LYS A 863 18.18 -41.03 23.10
C LYS A 863 17.71 -42.07 22.08
N SER A 864 17.14 -41.64 20.98
CA SER A 864 16.67 -42.51 19.89
C SER A 864 17.84 -43.29 19.24
N LEU A 865 19.00 -42.63 19.05
CA LEU A 865 20.18 -43.29 18.50
C LEU A 865 20.78 -44.31 19.47
N GLU A 866 20.82 -44.01 20.77
CA GLU A 866 21.30 -44.95 21.81
C GLU A 866 20.37 -46.19 21.93
N GLU A 867 19.05 -45.99 21.85
CA GLU A 867 18.09 -47.08 21.82
C GLU A 867 18.27 -47.97 20.58
N SER A 868 18.49 -47.35 19.41
CA SER A 868 18.74 -48.06 18.15
C SER A 868 20.05 -48.87 18.19
N ILE A 869 21.13 -48.29 18.72
CA ILE A 869 22.41 -48.98 18.90
C ILE A 869 22.27 -50.13 19.90
N ALA A 870 21.54 -49.95 21.01
CA ALA A 870 21.29 -50.99 21.98
C ALA A 870 20.49 -52.17 21.42
N ALA A 871 19.52 -51.86 20.55
CA ALA A 871 18.71 -52.88 19.85
C ALA A 871 19.53 -53.70 18.85
N LEU A 872 20.51 -53.09 18.17
CA LEU A 872 21.39 -53.76 17.20
C LEU A 872 22.53 -54.54 17.89
N LYS A 873 22.86 -54.24 19.13
CA LYS A 873 23.90 -54.96 19.94
C LYS A 873 23.32 -56.15 20.72
N LYS A 874 21.99 -56.28 20.77
CA LYS A 874 21.29 -57.44 21.29
C LYS A 874 21.11 -58.54 20.22
#